data_3e1113bb4b69f7842d166a96be03b3d6
#
_entry.id   3e1113bb4b69f7842d166a96be03b3d6
#
_cell.length_a   1.000
_cell.length_b   1.000
_cell.length_c   1.000
_cell.angle_alpha   90.00
_cell.angle_beta   90.00
_cell.angle_gamma   90.00
#
_symmetry.space_group_name_H-M   'P 1'
#
loop_
_entity.id
_entity.type
_entity.pdbx_description
1 polymer ?
#
loop_
_entity_poly.entity_id
_entity_poly.type
_entity_poly.pdbx_seq_one_letter_code
_entity_poly.pdbx_strand_id
1 'polypeptide(L)'
;MSIWDAFGKGRYKGFSREAGQLLDKAVELAGGLGCKKADTGHLLWAMLQADGGPAARFLAGKNISELEVRRQLSAGRDGSVTRLARGDMAADLRRAMDYAIIGAQNAHLSRAEPEHLLCAMLEDTDCAAGVMLASMGVQLTEAVRECRQLSGQFILPIQPRSASSLPRGSRASDKYCRDLTRRAADGELDPVFCREKELDRMVEILCRRQKNNPCLVGEPGVGKTALAEGLAQRIADKQVPRMLQGRRLLALDMASLVAGTKYRGDFEERFKNLLEELVRDGSAILFVDEFHTIVGAGAAEGAIDAASILKPVLARGELQLIGATTNQEFRTHIQKDAALERRFGRVQIEEPTPKQAVDILEGLAPRYERYHGVRLPNEALREAVELSVRYLPGRCLPDKAIDLVDEACAAVRIRAERAGEKDPVLSRKEIARVVAQASGVPAERVGEKERERLARLEERLNAEVVGQSRAVAAVAGAIRRSRTGLGEPGRPIGAMLFLGPTGVGKTALAKALAESWFGSEKALLQFDMSEYQEQHTVARLLGAPPGYLGHDEGGQLTEAVRRRPYSVVLFDEIEKAHPDIQNVLLQMLEDGQLTDSMGRKADFRNTIVLLTSNLGARFLAGQSAPLGFGAGSEAAFEKQSEAAVAEAKKWFRPELVGRLDELIVFRPLEEQSLCSIAEKLLGQLEERAARSGYQLTHTARVGPALAAKAHSPYGARELRRQVDRAVEQAFADQIASGSVSLGQHWTADCTEDGTIVVQETQTAGVG
;
A
#
# COMPACT_ATOMS: atom_id res chain seq x y z
N MET A 1 -26.37 -12.75 9.20
CA MET A 1 -27.81 -12.94 9.45
C MET A 1 -28.43 -13.37 8.13
N SER A 2 -28.77 -14.65 8.02
CA SER A 2 -29.43 -15.24 6.84
C SER A 2 -30.79 -14.59 6.64
N ILE A 3 -31.19 -14.36 5.39
CA ILE A 3 -32.53 -13.87 5.01
C ILE A 3 -33.65 -14.71 5.62
N TRP A 4 -33.32 -15.89 6.12
CA TRP A 4 -34.22 -16.91 6.70
C TRP A 4 -34.53 -16.74 8.19
N ASP A 5 -33.80 -15.91 8.95
CA ASP A 5 -34.08 -15.70 10.39
C ASP A 5 -35.23 -14.73 10.69
N ALA A 6 -35.93 -14.22 9.66
CA ALA A 6 -37.02 -13.27 9.78
C ALA A 6 -38.41 -13.90 9.59
N PHE A 7 -38.60 -15.20 9.87
CA PHE A 7 -39.91 -15.87 9.82
C PHE A 7 -40.74 -15.62 11.09
N GLY A 8 -41.13 -14.34 11.27
CA GLY A 8 -42.18 -13.94 12.21
C GLY A 8 -43.51 -13.84 11.49
N LYS A 9 -44.52 -14.56 11.96
CA LYS A 9 -45.98 -14.49 11.68
C LYS A 9 -46.39 -13.81 10.34
N GLY A 10 -46.51 -14.61 9.26
CA GLY A 10 -47.35 -14.31 8.09
C GLY A 10 -46.61 -13.95 6.80
N ARG A 11 -46.54 -14.89 5.84
CA ARG A 11 -46.14 -14.85 4.43
C ARG A 11 -44.61 -14.97 4.16
N TYR A 12 -44.29 -15.83 3.20
CA TYR A 12 -42.92 -15.93 2.65
C TYR A 12 -42.55 -14.59 1.95
N LYS A 13 -41.49 -13.93 2.43
CA LYS A 13 -41.06 -12.64 1.90
C LYS A 13 -40.53 -12.81 0.48
N GLY A 14 -41.03 -12.04 -0.47
CA GLY A 14 -40.61 -12.11 -1.88
C GLY A 14 -41.50 -13.02 -2.76
N PHE A 15 -42.46 -13.73 -2.19
CA PHE A 15 -43.41 -14.59 -2.92
C PHE A 15 -44.83 -14.00 -2.99
N SER A 16 -45.56 -14.36 -4.03
CA SER A 16 -46.98 -14.09 -4.15
C SER A 16 -47.77 -14.92 -3.13
N ARG A 17 -49.05 -14.61 -2.98
CA ARG A 17 -49.95 -15.36 -2.09
C ARG A 17 -50.07 -16.83 -2.53
N GLU A 18 -50.18 -17.06 -3.85
CA GLU A 18 -50.33 -18.38 -4.45
C GLU A 18 -49.08 -19.23 -4.31
N ALA A 19 -47.89 -18.65 -4.60
CA ALA A 19 -46.61 -19.34 -4.39
C ALA A 19 -46.38 -19.69 -2.91
N GLY A 20 -46.76 -18.80 -2.00
CA GLY A 20 -46.67 -19.03 -0.56
C GLY A 20 -47.60 -20.18 -0.08
N GLN A 21 -48.80 -20.31 -0.65
CA GLN A 21 -49.72 -21.40 -0.35
C GLN A 21 -49.21 -22.74 -0.84
N LEU A 22 -48.55 -22.79 -2.00
CA LEU A 22 -47.91 -23.99 -2.51
C LEU A 22 -46.71 -24.46 -1.63
N LEU A 23 -45.93 -23.51 -1.13
CA LEU A 23 -44.85 -23.84 -0.19
C LEU A 23 -45.38 -24.37 1.15
N ASP A 24 -46.48 -23.75 1.69
CA ASP A 24 -47.13 -24.25 2.91
C ASP A 24 -47.69 -25.67 2.70
N LYS A 25 -48.33 -25.92 1.55
CA LYS A 25 -48.88 -27.22 1.20
C LYS A 25 -47.80 -28.27 0.99
N ALA A 26 -46.63 -27.91 0.41
CA ALA A 26 -45.47 -28.81 0.27
C ALA A 26 -44.93 -29.25 1.65
N VAL A 27 -44.86 -28.35 2.63
CA VAL A 27 -44.48 -28.67 4.00
C VAL A 27 -45.49 -29.58 4.68
N GLU A 28 -46.79 -29.35 4.49
CA GLU A 28 -47.89 -30.19 5.02
C GLU A 28 -47.83 -31.61 4.42
N LEU A 29 -47.67 -31.73 3.11
CA LEU A 29 -47.53 -33.01 2.41
C LEU A 29 -46.32 -33.82 2.87
N ALA A 30 -45.17 -33.14 3.07
CA ALA A 30 -43.98 -33.78 3.62
C ALA A 30 -44.19 -34.31 5.04
N GLY A 31 -44.88 -33.54 5.88
CA GLY A 31 -45.28 -33.98 7.23
C GLY A 31 -46.24 -35.17 7.21
N GLY A 32 -47.20 -35.18 6.31
CA GLY A 32 -48.13 -36.30 6.11
C GLY A 32 -47.46 -37.59 5.66
N LEU A 33 -46.29 -37.52 5.02
CA LEU A 33 -45.47 -38.66 4.62
C LEU A 33 -44.40 -39.06 5.69
N GLY A 34 -44.38 -38.39 6.84
CA GLY A 34 -43.39 -38.66 7.89
C GLY A 34 -41.99 -38.15 7.56
N CYS A 35 -41.82 -37.20 6.66
CA CYS A 35 -40.54 -36.63 6.31
C CYS A 35 -40.07 -35.67 7.39
N LYS A 36 -38.75 -35.56 7.56
CA LYS A 36 -38.11 -34.58 8.48
C LYS A 36 -38.02 -33.15 7.84
N LYS A 37 -38.07 -33.07 6.53
CA LYS A 37 -37.98 -31.82 5.76
C LYS A 37 -38.76 -31.93 4.46
N ALA A 38 -39.35 -30.81 4.01
CA ALA A 38 -39.93 -30.71 2.68
C ALA A 38 -38.85 -30.44 1.62
N ASP A 39 -38.88 -31.18 0.50
CA ASP A 39 -37.99 -31.02 -0.65
C ASP A 39 -38.76 -30.56 -1.90
N THR A 40 -38.05 -30.37 -3.03
CA THR A 40 -38.65 -29.96 -4.31
C THR A 40 -39.67 -30.96 -4.87
N GLY A 41 -39.57 -32.26 -4.55
CA GLY A 41 -40.55 -33.27 -4.94
C GLY A 41 -41.89 -33.07 -4.25
N HIS A 42 -41.91 -32.65 -2.98
CA HIS A 42 -43.14 -32.31 -2.25
C HIS A 42 -43.78 -31.03 -2.83
N LEU A 43 -42.94 -30.05 -3.28
CA LEU A 43 -43.43 -28.85 -3.96
C LEU A 43 -44.03 -29.21 -5.34
N LEU A 44 -43.41 -30.08 -6.10
CA LEU A 44 -43.96 -30.62 -7.35
C LEU A 44 -45.31 -31.27 -7.15
N TRP A 45 -45.47 -32.10 -6.08
CA TRP A 45 -46.72 -32.73 -5.72
C TRP A 45 -47.77 -31.68 -5.33
N ALA A 46 -47.41 -30.67 -4.55
CA ALA A 46 -48.31 -29.57 -4.20
C ALA A 46 -48.80 -28.80 -5.43
N MET A 47 -47.95 -28.60 -6.45
CA MET A 47 -48.32 -27.94 -7.71
C MET A 47 -49.26 -28.79 -8.55
N LEU A 48 -49.10 -30.10 -8.57
CA LEU A 48 -50.01 -31.02 -9.29
C LEU A 48 -51.39 -31.08 -8.65
N GLN A 49 -51.51 -30.84 -7.31
CA GLN A 49 -52.79 -30.77 -6.59
C GLN A 49 -53.46 -29.39 -6.63
N ALA A 50 -52.81 -28.40 -7.25
CA ALA A 50 -53.38 -27.05 -7.34
C ALA A 50 -54.41 -26.94 -8.45
N ASP A 51 -55.61 -26.46 -8.11
CA ASP A 51 -56.68 -26.22 -9.07
C ASP A 51 -56.41 -24.91 -9.87
N GLY A 52 -55.88 -25.08 -11.11
CA GLY A 52 -55.64 -23.96 -12.02
C GLY A 52 -54.27 -23.32 -11.86
N GLY A 53 -54.06 -22.22 -12.59
CA GLY A 53 -52.78 -21.51 -12.67
C GLY A 53 -51.87 -22.02 -13.81
N PRO A 54 -50.92 -21.16 -14.30
CA PRO A 54 -50.09 -21.52 -15.43
C PRO A 54 -49.14 -22.70 -15.14
N ALA A 55 -48.57 -22.78 -13.92
CA ALA A 55 -47.69 -23.88 -13.53
C ALA A 55 -48.40 -25.24 -13.49
N ALA A 56 -49.63 -25.30 -12.93
CA ALA A 56 -50.43 -26.52 -12.88
C ALA A 56 -50.86 -26.96 -14.29
N ARG A 57 -51.24 -26.04 -15.16
CA ARG A 57 -51.57 -26.33 -16.58
C ARG A 57 -50.40 -26.84 -17.37
N PHE A 58 -49.22 -26.29 -17.11
CA PHE A 58 -47.98 -26.74 -17.74
C PHE A 58 -47.68 -28.19 -17.37
N LEU A 59 -47.75 -28.53 -16.07
CA LEU A 59 -47.50 -29.90 -15.58
C LEU A 59 -48.55 -30.89 -16.12
N ALA A 60 -49.81 -30.49 -16.18
CA ALA A 60 -50.87 -31.28 -16.80
C ALA A 60 -50.63 -31.57 -18.28
N GLY A 61 -50.12 -30.59 -19.04
CA GLY A 61 -49.75 -30.75 -20.45
C GLY A 61 -48.57 -31.74 -20.71
N LYS A 62 -47.80 -32.04 -19.67
CA LYS A 62 -46.69 -33.02 -19.76
C LYS A 62 -47.06 -34.44 -19.32
N ASN A 63 -48.39 -34.72 -19.13
CA ASN A 63 -48.92 -36.02 -18.69
C ASN A 63 -48.29 -36.60 -17.43
N ILE A 64 -47.91 -35.75 -16.46
CA ILE A 64 -47.28 -36.17 -15.21
C ILE A 64 -48.36 -36.72 -14.29
N SER A 65 -48.23 -37.98 -13.86
CA SER A 65 -49.17 -38.64 -12.97
C SER A 65 -48.91 -38.24 -11.49
N GLU A 66 -49.88 -37.64 -10.84
CA GLU A 66 -49.85 -37.35 -9.40
C GLU A 66 -49.62 -38.62 -8.57
N LEU A 67 -50.23 -39.72 -8.97
CA LEU A 67 -50.07 -41.02 -8.27
C LEU A 67 -48.62 -41.50 -8.31
N GLU A 68 -47.92 -41.31 -9.42
CA GLU A 68 -46.53 -41.74 -9.56
C GLU A 68 -45.59 -40.88 -8.74
N VAL A 69 -45.78 -39.53 -8.74
CA VAL A 69 -45.02 -38.62 -7.85
C VAL A 69 -45.23 -39.00 -6.39
N ARG A 70 -46.46 -39.23 -5.96
CA ARG A 70 -46.77 -39.67 -4.62
C ARG A 70 -46.11 -41.01 -4.27
N ARG A 71 -46.15 -41.98 -5.19
CA ARG A 71 -45.51 -43.28 -5.02
C ARG A 71 -44.01 -43.19 -4.81
N GLN A 72 -43.35 -42.40 -5.63
CA GLN A 72 -41.90 -42.16 -5.49
C GLN A 72 -41.56 -41.45 -4.17
N LEU A 73 -42.36 -40.48 -3.74
CA LEU A 73 -42.19 -39.81 -2.44
C LEU A 73 -42.45 -40.73 -1.23
N SER A 74 -43.33 -41.71 -1.38
CA SER A 74 -43.69 -42.67 -0.30
C SER A 74 -42.74 -43.85 -0.22
N ALA A 75 -41.90 -44.10 -1.23
CA ALA A 75 -41.04 -45.26 -1.28
C ALA A 75 -40.05 -45.31 -0.11
N GLY A 76 -40.13 -46.38 0.72
CA GLY A 76 -39.21 -46.62 1.83
C GLY A 76 -39.52 -45.85 3.13
N ARG A 77 -40.78 -45.36 3.32
CA ARG A 77 -41.19 -44.55 4.50
C ARG A 77 -42.25 -45.22 5.31
N ASP A 78 -42.19 -45.11 6.65
CA ASP A 78 -43.07 -45.82 7.60
C ASP A 78 -44.45 -45.19 7.83
N GLY A 79 -44.77 -44.12 7.10
CA GLY A 79 -46.10 -43.45 7.15
C GLY A 79 -46.44 -42.76 8.50
N SER A 80 -45.46 -42.56 9.37
CA SER A 80 -45.69 -41.82 10.63
C SER A 80 -45.87 -40.31 10.34
N VAL A 81 -47.01 -39.76 10.77
CA VAL A 81 -47.29 -38.33 10.55
C VAL A 81 -46.44 -37.48 11.46
N THR A 82 -45.65 -36.58 10.87
CA THR A 82 -44.77 -35.64 11.58
C THR A 82 -45.27 -34.21 11.33
N ARG A 83 -45.36 -33.39 12.37
CA ARG A 83 -45.74 -31.98 12.21
C ARG A 83 -44.48 -31.14 11.93
N LEU A 84 -44.33 -30.67 10.70
CA LEU A 84 -43.20 -29.82 10.26
C LEU A 84 -43.51 -28.35 10.48
N ALA A 85 -42.51 -27.57 10.83
CA ALA A 85 -42.54 -26.11 10.85
C ALA A 85 -42.23 -25.56 9.43
N ARG A 86 -42.65 -24.32 9.16
CA ARG A 86 -42.39 -23.63 7.88
C ARG A 86 -40.91 -23.53 7.48
N GLY A 87 -39.99 -23.65 8.46
CA GLY A 87 -38.55 -23.63 8.23
C GLY A 87 -37.92 -24.99 7.93
N ASP A 88 -38.72 -26.10 8.08
CA ASP A 88 -38.18 -27.45 7.87
C ASP A 88 -38.16 -27.84 6.39
N MET A 89 -37.31 -27.14 5.63
CA MET A 89 -37.13 -27.31 4.19
C MET A 89 -35.75 -27.91 3.91
N ALA A 90 -35.66 -28.78 2.91
CA ALA A 90 -34.42 -29.34 2.40
C ALA A 90 -33.60 -28.30 1.62
N ALA A 91 -32.33 -28.57 1.36
CA ALA A 91 -31.42 -27.64 0.71
C ALA A 91 -31.84 -27.33 -0.73
N ASP A 92 -32.37 -28.32 -1.46
CA ASP A 92 -32.85 -28.19 -2.84
C ASP A 92 -34.11 -27.28 -2.92
N LEU A 93 -35.05 -27.43 -2.00
CA LEU A 93 -36.23 -26.55 -1.95
C LEU A 93 -35.83 -25.09 -1.64
N ARG A 94 -34.88 -24.89 -0.74
CA ARG A 94 -34.39 -23.54 -0.43
C ARG A 94 -33.70 -22.91 -1.64
N ARG A 95 -32.84 -23.66 -2.38
CA ARG A 95 -32.24 -23.20 -3.62
C ARG A 95 -33.28 -22.81 -4.66
N ALA A 96 -34.29 -23.67 -4.86
CA ALA A 96 -35.36 -23.37 -5.80
C ALA A 96 -36.13 -22.09 -5.43
N MET A 97 -36.34 -21.82 -4.13
CA MET A 97 -36.91 -20.56 -3.66
C MET A 97 -36.02 -19.35 -3.95
N ASP A 98 -34.74 -19.44 -3.73
CA ASP A 98 -33.78 -18.35 -4.01
C ASP A 98 -33.73 -18.04 -5.50
N TYR A 99 -33.67 -19.07 -6.35
CA TYR A 99 -33.70 -18.91 -7.81
C TYR A 99 -35.02 -18.34 -8.33
N ALA A 100 -36.13 -18.72 -7.74
CA ALA A 100 -37.41 -18.16 -8.09
C ALA A 100 -37.51 -16.65 -7.79
N ILE A 101 -36.96 -16.19 -6.67
CA ILE A 101 -36.90 -14.75 -6.34
C ILE A 101 -36.00 -14.00 -7.33
N ILE A 102 -34.83 -14.55 -7.65
CA ILE A 102 -33.89 -13.97 -8.65
C ILE A 102 -34.57 -13.93 -10.04
N GLY A 103 -35.27 -15.00 -10.44
CA GLY A 103 -36.03 -15.04 -11.67
C GLY A 103 -37.10 -13.97 -11.78
N ALA A 104 -37.88 -13.77 -10.72
CA ALA A 104 -38.86 -12.72 -10.65
C ALA A 104 -38.27 -11.31 -10.72
N GLN A 105 -37.14 -11.07 -10.05
CA GLN A 105 -36.40 -9.80 -10.12
C GLN A 105 -35.88 -9.52 -11.54
N ASN A 106 -35.33 -10.53 -12.23
CA ASN A 106 -34.88 -10.40 -13.61
C ASN A 106 -36.05 -10.13 -14.60
N ALA A 107 -37.26 -10.62 -14.28
CA ALA A 107 -38.47 -10.32 -15.01
C ALA A 107 -39.13 -8.98 -14.58
N HIS A 108 -38.47 -8.17 -13.77
CA HIS A 108 -38.98 -6.90 -13.21
C HIS A 108 -40.27 -7.03 -12.42
N LEU A 109 -40.52 -8.21 -11.82
CA LEU A 109 -41.65 -8.47 -10.97
C LEU A 109 -41.31 -8.25 -9.49
N SER A 110 -42.19 -7.73 -8.72
CA SER A 110 -41.96 -7.46 -7.28
C SER A 110 -42.06 -8.70 -6.39
N ARG A 111 -42.56 -9.82 -6.91
CA ARG A 111 -42.78 -11.08 -6.19
C ARG A 111 -42.64 -12.27 -7.12
N ALA A 112 -42.13 -13.37 -6.58
CA ALA A 112 -42.06 -14.63 -7.30
C ALA A 112 -43.40 -15.34 -7.31
N GLU A 113 -43.85 -15.72 -8.51
CA GLU A 113 -45.06 -16.46 -8.78
C GLU A 113 -44.79 -17.98 -8.84
N PRO A 114 -45.83 -18.86 -8.84
CA PRO A 114 -45.64 -20.32 -8.96
C PRO A 114 -44.82 -20.76 -10.17
N GLU A 115 -44.87 -20.03 -11.29
CA GLU A 115 -44.10 -20.32 -12.52
C GLU A 115 -42.62 -20.13 -12.31
N HIS A 116 -42.21 -19.18 -11.49
CA HIS A 116 -40.79 -18.97 -11.15
C HIS A 116 -40.25 -20.10 -10.29
N LEU A 117 -41.06 -20.64 -9.35
CA LEU A 117 -40.70 -21.82 -8.58
C LEU A 117 -40.56 -23.07 -9.46
N LEU A 118 -41.51 -23.25 -10.41
CA LEU A 118 -41.49 -24.35 -11.37
C LEU A 118 -40.24 -24.26 -12.26
N CYS A 119 -39.96 -23.09 -12.84
CA CYS A 119 -38.73 -22.87 -13.62
C CYS A 119 -37.47 -23.20 -12.83
N ALA A 120 -37.39 -22.73 -11.58
CA ALA A 120 -36.24 -22.97 -10.72
C ALA A 120 -36.03 -24.47 -10.43
N MET A 121 -37.09 -25.24 -10.27
CA MET A 121 -37.03 -26.70 -10.08
C MET A 121 -36.65 -27.44 -11.35
N LEU A 122 -37.10 -26.99 -12.52
CA LEU A 122 -36.77 -27.58 -13.81
C LEU A 122 -35.33 -27.30 -14.23
N GLU A 123 -34.78 -26.16 -13.81
CA GLU A 123 -33.38 -25.77 -14.07
C GLU A 123 -32.36 -26.54 -13.17
N ASP A 124 -32.73 -26.94 -11.96
CA ASP A 124 -31.91 -27.75 -11.06
C ASP A 124 -32.18 -29.24 -11.32
N THR A 125 -31.40 -29.84 -12.25
CA THR A 125 -31.54 -31.24 -12.63
C THR A 125 -31.24 -32.23 -11.50
N ASP A 126 -30.53 -31.79 -10.47
CA ASP A 126 -30.10 -32.61 -9.33
C ASP A 126 -31.09 -32.52 -8.14
N CYS A 127 -32.14 -31.68 -8.25
CA CYS A 127 -33.17 -31.58 -7.25
C CYS A 127 -34.14 -32.78 -7.31
N ALA A 128 -34.82 -33.07 -6.21
CA ALA A 128 -35.77 -34.19 -6.12
C ALA A 128 -36.86 -34.15 -7.23
N ALA A 129 -37.40 -32.99 -7.50
CA ALA A 129 -38.36 -32.78 -8.58
C ALA A 129 -37.77 -33.03 -9.98
N GLY A 130 -36.56 -32.55 -10.25
CA GLY A 130 -35.88 -32.76 -11.53
C GLY A 130 -35.59 -34.23 -11.80
N VAL A 131 -35.13 -34.95 -10.81
CA VAL A 131 -34.88 -36.42 -10.90
C VAL A 131 -36.16 -37.18 -11.14
N MET A 132 -37.28 -36.85 -10.44
CA MET A 132 -38.59 -37.48 -10.63
C MET A 132 -39.13 -37.22 -12.04
N LEU A 133 -39.08 -35.98 -12.52
CA LEU A 133 -39.56 -35.62 -13.83
C LEU A 133 -38.77 -36.31 -14.96
N ALA A 134 -37.47 -36.38 -14.81
CA ALA A 134 -36.59 -37.13 -15.75
C ALA A 134 -36.90 -38.62 -15.75
N SER A 135 -37.18 -39.25 -14.58
CA SER A 135 -37.58 -40.66 -14.49
C SER A 135 -38.94 -40.93 -15.14
N MET A 136 -39.80 -39.94 -15.22
CA MET A 136 -41.12 -40.00 -15.92
C MET A 136 -41.03 -39.67 -17.40
N GLY A 137 -39.80 -39.51 -17.96
CA GLY A 137 -39.58 -39.28 -19.39
C GLY A 137 -39.73 -37.82 -19.84
N VAL A 138 -39.82 -36.88 -18.90
CA VAL A 138 -39.89 -35.44 -19.22
C VAL A 138 -38.51 -34.95 -19.69
N GLN A 139 -38.45 -34.38 -20.88
CA GLN A 139 -37.26 -33.73 -21.42
C GLN A 139 -37.06 -32.40 -20.72
N LEU A 140 -36.25 -32.35 -19.64
CA LEU A 140 -36.07 -31.18 -18.77
C LEU A 140 -35.64 -29.94 -19.53
N THR A 141 -34.74 -30.07 -20.54
CA THR A 141 -34.24 -28.95 -21.35
C THR A 141 -35.34 -28.26 -22.17
N GLU A 142 -36.31 -29.03 -22.67
CA GLU A 142 -37.44 -28.54 -23.41
C GLU A 142 -38.48 -27.95 -22.45
N ALA A 143 -38.73 -28.62 -21.32
CA ALA A 143 -39.60 -28.16 -20.27
C ALA A 143 -39.16 -26.82 -19.66
N VAL A 144 -37.87 -26.63 -19.43
CA VAL A 144 -37.29 -25.33 -18.98
C VAL A 144 -37.58 -24.24 -20.00
N ARG A 145 -37.34 -24.53 -21.30
CA ARG A 145 -37.57 -23.55 -22.37
C ARG A 145 -39.02 -23.08 -22.42
N GLU A 146 -39.94 -24.00 -22.35
CA GLU A 146 -41.40 -23.71 -22.36
C GLU A 146 -41.80 -22.97 -21.05
N CYS A 147 -41.30 -23.41 -19.90
CA CYS A 147 -41.62 -22.79 -18.62
C CYS A 147 -41.12 -21.34 -18.53
N ARG A 148 -39.98 -21.03 -19.09
CA ARG A 148 -39.45 -19.66 -19.17
C ARG A 148 -40.34 -18.72 -19.98
N GLN A 149 -41.05 -19.22 -21.01
CA GLN A 149 -42.02 -18.44 -21.77
C GLN A 149 -43.26 -18.08 -20.90
N LEU A 150 -43.64 -18.95 -19.98
CA LEU A 150 -44.76 -18.72 -19.06
C LEU A 150 -44.41 -17.71 -17.96
N SER A 151 -43.16 -17.70 -17.49
CA SER A 151 -42.69 -16.84 -16.39
C SER A 151 -42.27 -15.42 -16.83
N GLY A 152 -42.47 -15.04 -18.11
CA GLY A 152 -42.16 -13.71 -18.62
C GLY A 152 -40.65 -13.38 -18.69
N GLN A 153 -39.79 -14.36 -18.54
CA GLN A 153 -38.34 -14.16 -18.67
C GLN A 153 -37.92 -14.01 -20.14
N PHE A 154 -37.61 -12.78 -20.54
CA PHE A 154 -37.04 -12.52 -21.86
C PHE A 154 -35.65 -13.15 -21.98
N ILE A 155 -35.51 -14.02 -22.98
CA ILE A 155 -34.21 -14.67 -23.34
C ILE A 155 -33.43 -13.67 -24.17
N LEU A 156 -32.22 -13.29 -23.70
CA LEU A 156 -31.19 -12.75 -24.61
C LEU A 156 -30.85 -13.84 -25.65
N PRO A 157 -30.75 -13.50 -26.95
CA PRO A 157 -30.51 -14.50 -27.98
C PRO A 157 -29.16 -15.17 -27.78
N ILE A 158 -29.20 -16.46 -27.46
CA ILE A 158 -28.02 -17.31 -27.40
C ILE A 158 -27.64 -17.66 -28.85
N GLN A 159 -26.46 -17.24 -29.30
CA GLN A 159 -25.87 -17.72 -30.55
C GLN A 159 -25.65 -19.24 -30.47
N PRO A 160 -25.85 -19.99 -31.58
CA PRO A 160 -25.73 -21.43 -31.55
C PRO A 160 -24.26 -21.83 -31.35
N ARG A 161 -23.98 -22.44 -30.21
CA ARG A 161 -22.67 -23.08 -29.94
C ARG A 161 -22.72 -24.55 -30.36
N SER A 162 -21.72 -24.95 -31.16
CA SER A 162 -21.44 -26.28 -31.58
C SER A 162 -21.38 -27.30 -30.45
N ALA A 163 -21.95 -28.47 -30.71
CA ALA A 163 -22.05 -29.61 -29.80
C ALA A 163 -20.67 -30.06 -29.31
N SER A 164 -20.34 -29.81 -28.09
CA SER A 164 -19.52 -30.62 -27.18
C SER A 164 -19.16 -29.80 -25.93
N SER A 165 -20.06 -29.73 -24.94
CA SER A 165 -19.66 -29.42 -23.53
C SER A 165 -20.89 -29.59 -22.62
N LEU A 166 -20.73 -30.38 -21.59
CA LEU A 166 -21.57 -30.49 -20.39
C LEU A 166 -21.85 -29.10 -19.74
N PRO A 167 -22.99 -28.91 -19.03
CA PRO A 167 -23.38 -27.59 -18.50
C PRO A 167 -22.35 -27.06 -17.53
N ARG A 168 -21.86 -25.83 -17.82
CA ARG A 168 -20.74 -25.13 -17.16
C ARG A 168 -21.14 -24.38 -15.87
N GLY A 169 -22.10 -24.80 -15.10
CA GLY A 169 -22.61 -24.07 -13.93
C GLY A 169 -22.33 -24.71 -12.55
N SER A 170 -21.63 -25.87 -12.51
CA SER A 170 -21.41 -26.58 -11.26
C SER A 170 -19.96 -26.93 -10.94
N ARG A 171 -19.00 -26.49 -11.76
CA ARG A 171 -17.59 -26.84 -11.55
C ARG A 171 -16.98 -25.95 -10.47
N ALA A 172 -16.25 -26.56 -9.53
CA ALA A 172 -15.51 -25.83 -8.50
C ALA A 172 -14.48 -24.89 -9.16
N SER A 173 -13.91 -25.26 -10.30
CA SER A 173 -13.01 -24.44 -11.11
C SER A 173 -13.66 -23.14 -11.61
N ASP A 174 -14.93 -23.16 -12.04
CA ASP A 174 -15.62 -21.95 -12.51
C ASP A 174 -15.97 -21.00 -11.36
N LYS A 175 -16.07 -21.53 -10.12
CA LYS A 175 -16.40 -20.76 -8.93
C LYS A 175 -15.18 -20.17 -8.22
N TYR A 176 -14.06 -20.90 -8.22
CA TYR A 176 -12.87 -20.54 -7.44
C TYR A 176 -11.66 -20.23 -8.29
N CYS A 177 -11.76 -20.30 -9.63
CA CYS A 177 -10.66 -19.98 -10.53
C CYS A 177 -11.11 -19.04 -11.63
N ARG A 178 -10.16 -18.21 -12.10
CA ARG A 178 -10.31 -17.36 -13.29
C ARG A 178 -9.57 -18.02 -14.46
N ASP A 179 -10.23 -18.27 -15.56
CA ASP A 179 -9.61 -18.85 -16.75
C ASP A 179 -8.85 -17.78 -17.54
N LEU A 180 -7.53 -17.72 -17.32
CA LEU A 180 -6.65 -16.75 -17.99
C LEU A 180 -6.54 -17.03 -19.50
N THR A 181 -6.54 -18.30 -19.92
CA THR A 181 -6.45 -18.66 -21.33
C THR A 181 -7.66 -18.21 -22.13
N ARG A 182 -8.84 -18.29 -21.52
CA ARG A 182 -10.07 -17.79 -22.12
C ARG A 182 -10.04 -16.26 -22.22
N ARG A 183 -9.67 -15.57 -21.14
CA ARG A 183 -9.53 -14.11 -21.15
C ARG A 183 -8.49 -13.61 -22.14
N ALA A 184 -7.40 -14.39 -22.33
CA ALA A 184 -6.41 -14.12 -23.37
C ALA A 184 -7.03 -14.22 -24.79
N ALA A 185 -7.82 -15.28 -25.07
CA ALA A 185 -8.50 -15.45 -26.34
C ALA A 185 -9.57 -14.36 -26.60
N ASP A 186 -10.23 -13.87 -25.54
CA ASP A 186 -11.19 -12.78 -25.60
C ASP A 186 -10.51 -11.37 -25.70
N GLY A 187 -9.16 -11.30 -25.65
CA GLY A 187 -8.37 -10.06 -25.76
C GLY A 187 -8.43 -9.14 -24.52
N GLU A 188 -8.86 -9.68 -23.38
CA GLU A 188 -9.03 -8.93 -22.13
C GLU A 188 -7.74 -8.72 -21.34
N LEU A 189 -6.69 -9.53 -21.60
CA LEU A 189 -5.44 -9.47 -20.87
C LEU A 189 -4.48 -8.43 -21.47
N ASP A 190 -3.71 -7.79 -20.59
CA ASP A 190 -2.68 -6.86 -21.03
C ASP A 190 -1.49 -7.59 -21.68
N PRO A 191 -0.94 -7.06 -22.77
CA PRO A 191 0.24 -7.65 -23.39
C PRO A 191 1.46 -7.54 -22.48
N VAL A 192 2.30 -8.58 -22.49
CA VAL A 192 3.51 -8.65 -21.66
C VAL A 192 4.73 -8.33 -22.52
N PHE A 193 5.52 -7.37 -22.07
CA PHE A 193 6.72 -6.88 -22.75
C PHE A 193 7.98 -7.16 -21.93
N CYS A 194 9.11 -7.33 -22.62
CA CYS A 194 10.45 -7.45 -22.03
C CYS A 194 10.60 -8.62 -21.04
N ARG A 195 9.84 -9.72 -21.22
CA ARG A 195 9.85 -10.91 -20.34
C ARG A 195 9.97 -12.23 -21.09
N GLU A 196 10.50 -12.20 -22.31
CA GLU A 196 10.59 -13.37 -23.18
C GLU A 196 11.41 -14.49 -22.54
N LYS A 197 12.54 -14.16 -21.89
CA LYS A 197 13.43 -15.13 -21.25
C LYS A 197 12.77 -15.87 -20.10
N GLU A 198 12.04 -15.14 -19.27
CA GLU A 198 11.32 -15.70 -18.13
C GLU A 198 10.15 -16.58 -18.61
N LEU A 199 9.42 -16.13 -19.63
CA LEU A 199 8.35 -16.92 -20.26
C LEU A 199 8.88 -18.21 -20.89
N ASP A 200 9.98 -18.14 -21.63
CA ASP A 200 10.62 -19.33 -22.23
C ASP A 200 11.07 -20.31 -21.13
N ARG A 201 11.63 -19.77 -20.02
CA ARG A 201 12.02 -20.60 -18.87
C ARG A 201 10.84 -21.27 -18.18
N MET A 202 9.69 -20.59 -18.06
CA MET A 202 8.45 -21.20 -17.56
C MET A 202 7.99 -22.36 -18.47
N VAL A 203 7.98 -22.13 -19.77
CA VAL A 203 7.62 -23.15 -20.78
C VAL A 203 8.57 -24.36 -20.70
N GLU A 204 9.88 -24.14 -20.63
CA GLU A 204 10.87 -25.20 -20.43
C GLU A 204 10.58 -26.05 -19.20
N ILE A 205 10.30 -25.39 -18.03
CA ILE A 205 10.03 -26.08 -16.78
C ILE A 205 8.74 -26.91 -16.90
N LEU A 206 7.66 -26.34 -17.46
CA LEU A 206 6.39 -27.04 -17.69
C LEU A 206 6.54 -28.28 -18.58
N CYS A 207 7.51 -28.30 -19.50
CA CYS A 207 7.77 -29.42 -20.40
C CYS A 207 8.68 -30.51 -19.78
N ARG A 208 9.22 -30.30 -18.57
CA ARG A 208 10.09 -31.31 -17.89
C ARG A 208 9.29 -32.51 -17.42
N ARG A 209 9.97 -33.65 -17.34
CA ARG A 209 9.42 -34.87 -16.73
C ARG A 209 9.33 -34.78 -15.21
N GLN A 210 10.28 -34.12 -14.59
CA GLN A 210 10.36 -33.88 -13.13
C GLN A 210 10.64 -32.40 -12.87
N LYS A 211 10.25 -31.90 -11.70
CA LYS A 211 10.32 -30.46 -11.35
C LYS A 211 9.61 -29.62 -12.42
N ASN A 212 8.43 -30.06 -12.83
CA ASN A 212 7.64 -29.46 -13.89
C ASN A 212 6.66 -28.37 -13.42
N ASN A 213 6.83 -27.88 -12.19
CA ASN A 213 6.05 -26.79 -11.63
C ASN A 213 6.94 -25.53 -11.53
N PRO A 214 6.73 -24.49 -12.32
CA PRO A 214 7.46 -23.24 -12.18
C PRO A 214 7.09 -22.53 -10.88
N CYS A 215 8.07 -21.98 -10.17
CA CYS A 215 7.86 -21.05 -9.10
C CYS A 215 8.47 -19.71 -9.47
N LEU A 216 7.61 -18.70 -9.67
CA LEU A 216 7.97 -17.33 -9.99
C LEU A 216 8.42 -16.62 -8.72
N VAL A 217 9.69 -16.28 -8.62
CA VAL A 217 10.29 -15.71 -7.42
C VAL A 217 10.84 -14.33 -7.72
N GLY A 218 10.34 -13.32 -7.01
CA GLY A 218 10.76 -11.93 -7.19
C GLY A 218 10.07 -10.99 -6.22
N GLU A 219 10.56 -9.77 -6.13
CA GLU A 219 9.99 -8.76 -5.23
C GLU A 219 8.54 -8.38 -5.63
N PRO A 220 7.73 -7.83 -4.71
CA PRO A 220 6.41 -7.31 -5.05
C PRO A 220 6.49 -6.23 -6.15
N GLY A 221 5.56 -6.26 -7.12
CA GLY A 221 5.49 -5.26 -8.18
C GLY A 221 6.41 -5.49 -9.39
N VAL A 222 7.20 -6.60 -9.44
CA VAL A 222 8.06 -6.89 -10.61
C VAL A 222 7.32 -7.53 -11.79
N GLY A 223 6.01 -7.81 -11.66
CA GLY A 223 5.17 -8.36 -12.73
C GLY A 223 5.07 -9.89 -12.75
N LYS A 224 5.06 -10.56 -11.59
CA LYS A 224 4.88 -12.03 -11.50
C LYS A 224 3.56 -12.50 -12.09
N THR A 225 2.47 -11.85 -11.76
CA THR A 225 1.12 -12.17 -12.26
C THR A 225 1.02 -11.93 -13.76
N ALA A 226 1.63 -10.85 -14.27
CA ALA A 226 1.69 -10.55 -15.71
C ALA A 226 2.38 -11.68 -16.52
N LEU A 227 3.41 -12.33 -15.95
CA LEU A 227 4.04 -13.49 -16.61
C LEU A 227 3.09 -14.68 -16.77
N ALA A 228 2.21 -14.93 -15.79
CA ALA A 228 1.18 -15.95 -15.94
C ALA A 228 0.17 -15.56 -17.04
N GLU A 229 -0.21 -14.28 -17.10
CA GLU A 229 -1.08 -13.76 -18.16
C GLU A 229 -0.40 -13.85 -19.55
N GLY A 230 0.90 -13.54 -19.65
CA GLY A 230 1.67 -13.69 -20.87
C GLY A 230 1.79 -15.15 -21.34
N LEU A 231 1.92 -16.11 -20.41
CA LEU A 231 1.86 -17.52 -20.75
C LEU A 231 0.47 -17.91 -21.27
N ALA A 232 -0.60 -17.41 -20.66
CA ALA A 232 -1.97 -17.65 -21.14
C ALA A 232 -2.17 -17.13 -22.58
N GLN A 233 -1.61 -15.96 -22.91
CA GLN A 233 -1.62 -15.41 -24.27
C GLN A 233 -0.88 -16.31 -25.24
N ARG A 234 0.35 -16.75 -24.92
CA ARG A 234 1.12 -17.67 -25.75
C ARG A 234 0.40 -19.01 -25.98
N ILE A 235 -0.33 -19.52 -24.97
CA ILE A 235 -1.14 -20.74 -25.11
C ILE A 235 -2.32 -20.49 -26.07
N ALA A 236 -3.03 -19.38 -25.90
CA ALA A 236 -4.16 -19.00 -26.75
C ALA A 236 -3.72 -18.82 -28.22
N ASP A 237 -2.58 -18.15 -28.44
CA ASP A 237 -1.97 -17.92 -29.77
C ASP A 237 -1.24 -19.14 -30.34
N LYS A 238 -1.22 -20.27 -29.61
CA LYS A 238 -0.52 -21.51 -30.00
C LYS A 238 1.00 -21.31 -30.15
N GLN A 239 1.59 -20.30 -29.51
CA GLN A 239 3.03 -20.00 -29.50
C GLN A 239 3.77 -20.79 -28.41
N VAL A 240 3.32 -22.01 -28.13
CA VAL A 240 3.89 -22.92 -27.15
C VAL A 240 4.09 -24.30 -27.76
N PRO A 241 4.98 -25.15 -27.19
CA PRO A 241 5.15 -26.55 -27.64
C PRO A 241 3.84 -27.32 -27.64
N ARG A 242 3.74 -28.34 -28.50
CA ARG A 242 2.52 -29.16 -28.68
C ARG A 242 1.95 -29.71 -27.34
N MET A 243 2.82 -30.02 -26.39
CA MET A 243 2.42 -30.51 -25.05
C MET A 243 1.58 -29.51 -24.24
N LEU A 244 1.74 -28.21 -24.49
CA LEU A 244 1.03 -27.12 -23.79
C LEU A 244 -0.11 -26.54 -24.64
N GLN A 245 -0.21 -26.89 -25.92
CA GLN A 245 -1.32 -26.44 -26.77
C GLN A 245 -2.64 -27.04 -26.29
N GLY A 246 -3.66 -26.19 -26.18
CA GLY A 246 -4.98 -26.59 -25.70
C GLY A 246 -5.08 -26.78 -24.18
N ARG A 247 -4.00 -26.54 -23.43
CA ARG A 247 -4.05 -26.45 -21.96
C ARG A 247 -4.77 -25.20 -21.53
N ARG A 248 -5.41 -25.25 -20.37
CA ARG A 248 -6.08 -24.12 -19.73
C ARG A 248 -5.28 -23.64 -18.54
N LEU A 249 -4.97 -22.36 -18.49
CA LEU A 249 -4.33 -21.73 -17.33
C LEU A 249 -5.39 -21.10 -16.45
N LEU A 250 -5.56 -21.64 -15.26
CA LEU A 250 -6.58 -21.25 -14.28
C LEU A 250 -5.91 -20.55 -13.09
N ALA A 251 -6.22 -19.28 -12.86
CA ALA A 251 -5.73 -18.55 -11.69
C ALA A 251 -6.66 -18.80 -10.49
N LEU A 252 -6.12 -19.31 -9.41
CA LEU A 252 -6.85 -19.56 -8.16
C LEU A 252 -7.24 -18.25 -7.47
N ASP A 253 -8.52 -18.12 -7.12
CA ASP A 253 -9.02 -17.02 -6.30
C ASP A 253 -9.15 -17.49 -4.84
N MET A 254 -8.10 -17.22 -4.05
CA MET A 254 -8.05 -17.59 -2.63
C MET A 254 -9.15 -16.93 -1.82
N ALA A 255 -9.51 -15.67 -2.14
CA ALA A 255 -10.55 -14.94 -1.42
C ALA A 255 -11.91 -15.63 -1.60
N SER A 256 -12.24 -16.05 -2.81
CA SER A 256 -13.50 -16.78 -3.11
C SER A 256 -13.52 -18.17 -2.45
N LEU A 257 -12.37 -18.82 -2.31
CA LEU A 257 -12.25 -20.13 -1.69
C LEU A 257 -12.51 -20.08 -0.17
N VAL A 258 -12.03 -19.02 0.49
CA VAL A 258 -12.18 -18.79 1.94
C VAL A 258 -13.52 -18.13 2.28
N ALA A 259 -14.12 -17.37 1.37
CA ALA A 259 -15.36 -16.64 1.63
C ALA A 259 -16.48 -17.56 2.10
N GLY A 260 -17.08 -17.24 3.27
CA GLY A 260 -18.21 -17.99 3.84
C GLY A 260 -17.86 -19.34 4.46
N THR A 261 -16.58 -19.68 4.63
CA THR A 261 -16.17 -20.83 5.46
C THR A 261 -16.23 -20.42 6.93
N LYS A 262 -16.95 -21.21 7.75
CA LYS A 262 -17.03 -20.99 9.19
C LYS A 262 -16.01 -21.85 9.94
N TYR A 263 -15.62 -22.97 9.36
CA TYR A 263 -14.71 -23.94 9.93
C TYR A 263 -13.58 -24.28 8.96
N ARG A 264 -12.43 -24.64 9.50
CA ARG A 264 -11.24 -25.09 8.75
C ARG A 264 -11.57 -26.22 7.76
N GLY A 265 -12.41 -27.17 8.17
CA GLY A 265 -12.81 -28.31 7.33
C GLY A 265 -13.56 -27.91 6.04
N ASP A 266 -14.34 -26.81 6.09
CA ASP A 266 -15.08 -26.35 4.90
C ASP A 266 -14.12 -25.89 3.80
N PHE A 267 -13.03 -25.21 4.15
CA PHE A 267 -12.00 -24.80 3.20
C PHE A 267 -11.24 -26.00 2.63
N GLU A 268 -10.80 -26.92 3.52
CA GLU A 268 -10.07 -28.12 3.12
C GLU A 268 -10.88 -28.97 2.15
N GLU A 269 -12.18 -29.15 2.40
CA GLU A 269 -13.10 -29.88 1.53
C GLU A 269 -13.25 -29.19 0.16
N ARG A 270 -13.47 -27.85 0.13
CA ARG A 270 -13.60 -27.11 -1.13
C ARG A 270 -12.32 -27.18 -1.96
N PHE A 271 -11.16 -27.00 -1.33
CA PHE A 271 -9.88 -27.04 -2.01
C PHE A 271 -9.57 -28.45 -2.54
N LYS A 272 -9.86 -29.49 -1.76
CA LYS A 272 -9.74 -30.88 -2.19
C LYS A 272 -10.63 -31.18 -3.39
N ASN A 273 -11.91 -30.79 -3.33
CA ASN A 273 -12.85 -31.00 -4.44
C ASN A 273 -12.41 -30.26 -5.72
N LEU A 274 -11.87 -29.05 -5.59
CA LEU A 274 -11.28 -28.31 -6.70
C LEU A 274 -10.09 -29.06 -7.32
N LEU A 275 -9.13 -29.51 -6.50
CA LEU A 275 -7.97 -30.26 -7.00
C LEU A 275 -8.36 -31.57 -7.68
N GLU A 276 -9.32 -32.32 -7.12
CA GLU A 276 -9.83 -33.55 -7.72
C GLU A 276 -10.51 -33.29 -9.10
N GLU A 277 -11.22 -32.17 -9.22
CA GLU A 277 -11.82 -31.75 -10.48
C GLU A 277 -10.73 -31.43 -11.52
N LEU A 278 -9.69 -30.62 -11.15
CA LEU A 278 -8.60 -30.25 -12.04
C LEU A 278 -7.76 -31.45 -12.48
N VAL A 279 -7.55 -32.42 -11.59
CA VAL A 279 -6.87 -33.69 -11.91
C VAL A 279 -7.67 -34.50 -12.92
N ARG A 280 -9.01 -34.58 -12.76
CA ARG A 280 -9.89 -35.29 -13.73
C ARG A 280 -9.93 -34.58 -15.08
N ASP A 281 -9.92 -33.26 -15.11
CA ASP A 281 -9.88 -32.46 -16.34
C ASP A 281 -8.57 -32.70 -17.14
N GLY A 282 -7.45 -32.93 -16.46
CA GLY A 282 -6.15 -33.29 -17.05
C GLY A 282 -5.55 -32.24 -18.01
N SER A 283 -6.33 -31.21 -18.41
CA SER A 283 -5.92 -30.14 -19.30
C SER A 283 -5.55 -28.84 -18.57
N ALA A 284 -5.82 -28.77 -17.26
CA ALA A 284 -5.64 -27.57 -16.46
C ALA A 284 -4.20 -27.41 -15.94
N ILE A 285 -3.70 -26.17 -15.96
CA ILE A 285 -2.52 -25.73 -15.24
C ILE A 285 -3.03 -24.72 -14.20
N LEU A 286 -2.74 -24.93 -12.91
CA LEU A 286 -3.19 -24.05 -11.83
C LEU A 286 -2.14 -22.98 -11.55
N PHE A 287 -2.50 -21.71 -11.65
CA PHE A 287 -1.68 -20.59 -11.20
C PHE A 287 -2.14 -20.15 -9.80
N VAL A 288 -1.19 -20.03 -8.90
CA VAL A 288 -1.41 -19.60 -7.51
C VAL A 288 -0.51 -18.41 -7.22
N ASP A 289 -1.13 -17.24 -7.09
CA ASP A 289 -0.42 -16.07 -6.61
C ASP A 289 -0.26 -16.15 -5.09
N GLU A 290 0.76 -15.49 -4.55
CA GLU A 290 1.12 -15.57 -3.13
C GLU A 290 1.14 -17.03 -2.60
N PHE A 291 1.78 -17.92 -3.34
CA PHE A 291 1.80 -19.37 -3.07
C PHE A 291 2.20 -19.73 -1.64
N HIS A 292 2.97 -18.89 -0.98
CA HIS A 292 3.36 -19.03 0.42
C HIS A 292 2.16 -19.06 1.39
N THR A 293 1.05 -18.38 1.03
CA THR A 293 -0.18 -18.35 1.85
C THR A 293 -0.82 -19.74 1.98
N ILE A 294 -0.66 -20.58 0.93
CA ILE A 294 -1.14 -21.97 0.93
C ILE A 294 -0.19 -22.87 1.68
N VAL A 295 1.13 -22.63 1.62
CA VAL A 295 2.17 -23.52 2.16
C VAL A 295 2.56 -23.14 3.59
N GLY A 296 2.52 -21.86 3.96
CA GLY A 296 3.03 -21.34 5.22
C GLY A 296 2.01 -21.23 6.35
N ALA A 297 0.75 -21.43 6.08
CA ALA A 297 -0.34 -21.22 7.03
C ALA A 297 -0.36 -22.21 8.23
N GLY A 298 0.48 -23.23 8.23
CA GLY A 298 0.49 -24.29 9.28
C GLY A 298 1.21 -23.96 10.60
N ALA A 299 1.85 -22.79 10.74
CA ALA A 299 2.69 -22.48 11.91
C ALA A 299 1.98 -21.70 13.03
N ALA A 300 0.79 -21.14 12.82
CA ALA A 300 0.00 -20.47 13.85
C ALA A 300 -1.18 -21.37 14.27
N GLU A 301 -1.49 -21.44 15.57
CA GLU A 301 -2.68 -22.12 16.08
C GLU A 301 -3.94 -21.58 15.39
N GLY A 302 -4.57 -22.42 14.54
CA GLY A 302 -5.77 -22.06 13.76
C GLY A 302 -5.53 -21.77 12.27
N ALA A 303 -4.29 -21.80 11.76
CA ALA A 303 -3.97 -21.56 10.36
C ALA A 303 -4.28 -22.77 9.46
N ILE A 304 -4.65 -22.46 8.20
CA ILE A 304 -5.14 -23.42 7.19
C ILE A 304 -3.93 -24.16 6.58
N ASP A 305 -3.81 -25.48 6.77
CA ASP A 305 -2.75 -26.30 6.15
C ASP A 305 -3.23 -26.90 4.81
N ALA A 306 -3.30 -26.09 3.79
CA ALA A 306 -3.60 -26.57 2.44
C ALA A 306 -2.40 -27.29 1.79
N ALA A 307 -1.21 -27.16 2.35
CA ALA A 307 -0.02 -27.84 1.85
C ALA A 307 -0.13 -29.36 1.99
N SER A 308 -0.76 -29.86 3.04
CA SER A 308 -0.98 -31.31 3.25
C SER A 308 -1.84 -31.94 2.15
N ILE A 309 -2.80 -31.18 1.60
CA ILE A 309 -3.68 -31.64 0.51
C ILE A 309 -2.97 -31.53 -0.85
N LEU A 310 -2.17 -30.47 -1.05
CA LEU A 310 -1.50 -30.20 -2.32
C LEU A 310 -0.27 -31.13 -2.56
N LYS A 311 0.51 -31.40 -1.52
CA LYS A 311 1.74 -32.23 -1.60
C LYS A 311 1.54 -33.59 -2.25
N PRO A 312 0.51 -34.39 -1.91
CA PRO A 312 0.26 -35.69 -2.54
C PRO A 312 -0.03 -35.57 -4.05
N VAL A 313 -0.81 -34.56 -4.47
CA VAL A 313 -1.17 -34.33 -5.88
C VAL A 313 0.06 -33.96 -6.70
N LEU A 314 0.89 -33.05 -6.18
CA LEU A 314 2.16 -32.66 -6.80
C LEU A 314 3.16 -33.83 -6.82
N ALA A 315 3.17 -34.67 -5.78
CA ALA A 315 4.07 -35.80 -5.70
C ALA A 315 3.79 -36.85 -6.78
N ARG A 316 2.51 -37.08 -7.10
CA ARG A 316 2.09 -38.00 -8.16
C ARG A 316 2.21 -37.40 -9.55
N GLY A 317 2.40 -36.07 -9.67
CA GLY A 317 2.48 -35.37 -10.95
C GLY A 317 1.15 -35.29 -11.70
N GLU A 318 0.04 -35.39 -10.98
CA GLU A 318 -1.33 -35.42 -11.53
C GLU A 318 -1.81 -34.02 -11.96
N LEU A 319 -1.24 -32.96 -11.38
CA LEU A 319 -1.55 -31.56 -11.68
C LEU A 319 -0.26 -30.77 -11.88
N GLN A 320 -0.23 -29.88 -12.85
CA GLN A 320 0.81 -28.87 -13.02
C GLN A 320 0.39 -27.58 -12.32
N LEU A 321 1.33 -26.98 -11.59
CA LEU A 321 1.10 -25.77 -10.81
C LEU A 321 2.19 -24.73 -11.09
N ILE A 322 1.79 -23.48 -11.25
CA ILE A 322 2.68 -22.32 -11.30
C ILE A 322 2.43 -21.53 -10.01
N GLY A 323 3.45 -21.43 -9.16
CA GLY A 323 3.39 -20.60 -7.94
C GLY A 323 4.09 -19.27 -8.15
N ALA A 324 3.58 -18.19 -7.55
CA ALA A 324 4.27 -16.90 -7.46
C ALA A 324 4.49 -16.53 -6.00
N THR A 325 5.69 -16.04 -5.66
CA THR A 325 6.04 -15.67 -4.27
C THR A 325 7.24 -14.69 -4.24
N THR A 326 7.57 -14.19 -3.06
CA THR A 326 8.77 -13.36 -2.88
C THR A 326 10.02 -14.20 -2.62
N ASN A 327 11.21 -13.58 -2.73
CA ASN A 327 12.49 -14.25 -2.44
C ASN A 327 12.57 -14.76 -0.98
N GLN A 328 12.07 -13.98 -0.04
CA GLN A 328 12.10 -14.32 1.38
C GLN A 328 11.18 -15.50 1.68
N GLU A 329 9.96 -15.45 1.21
CA GLU A 329 8.95 -16.49 1.43
C GLU A 329 9.30 -17.80 0.73
N PHE A 330 9.91 -17.74 -0.47
CA PHE A 330 10.44 -18.91 -1.14
C PHE A 330 11.45 -19.65 -0.28
N ARG A 331 12.39 -18.93 0.33
CA ARG A 331 13.41 -19.52 1.24
C ARG A 331 12.79 -20.09 2.50
N THR A 332 11.79 -19.39 3.06
CA THR A 332 11.20 -19.75 4.35
C THR A 332 10.25 -20.92 4.24
N HIS A 333 9.41 -20.98 3.20
CA HIS A 333 8.30 -21.92 3.09
C HIS A 333 8.50 -23.03 2.06
N ILE A 334 9.19 -22.75 0.94
CA ILE A 334 9.32 -23.73 -0.15
C ILE A 334 10.66 -24.45 -0.10
N GLN A 335 11.76 -23.72 0.07
CA GLN A 335 13.10 -24.29 0.07
C GLN A 335 13.39 -25.14 1.31
N LYS A 336 12.75 -24.84 2.44
CA LYS A 336 12.88 -25.65 3.67
C LYS A 336 12.08 -26.97 3.60
N ASP A 337 11.11 -27.05 2.71
CA ASP A 337 10.29 -28.24 2.52
C ASP A 337 10.84 -29.11 1.38
N ALA A 338 11.54 -30.20 1.74
CA ALA A 338 12.20 -31.08 0.78
C ALA A 338 11.24 -31.72 -0.26
N ALA A 339 9.95 -31.88 0.08
CA ALA A 339 8.95 -32.42 -0.84
C ALA A 339 8.57 -31.41 -1.93
N LEU A 340 8.43 -30.14 -1.56
CA LEU A 340 8.14 -29.06 -2.50
C LEU A 340 9.37 -28.66 -3.32
N GLU A 341 10.55 -28.54 -2.69
CA GLU A 341 11.79 -28.17 -3.39
C GLU A 341 12.11 -29.11 -4.56
N ARG A 342 11.83 -30.41 -4.39
CA ARG A 342 12.03 -31.41 -5.45
C ARG A 342 11.02 -31.34 -6.59
N ARG A 343 9.94 -30.58 -6.44
CA ARG A 343 8.84 -30.49 -7.41
C ARG A 343 8.79 -29.14 -8.13
N PHE A 344 9.34 -28.08 -7.53
CA PHE A 344 9.35 -26.77 -8.13
C PHE A 344 10.67 -26.44 -8.83
N GLY A 345 10.55 -25.79 -10.00
CA GLY A 345 11.65 -25.16 -10.71
C GLY A 345 11.59 -23.65 -10.52
N ARG A 346 12.64 -23.07 -9.92
CA ARG A 346 12.70 -21.62 -9.68
C ARG A 346 12.86 -20.85 -10.99
N VAL A 347 12.03 -19.82 -11.17
CA VAL A 347 12.14 -18.77 -12.19
C VAL A 347 12.35 -17.46 -11.46
N GLN A 348 13.59 -16.95 -11.52
CA GLN A 348 13.92 -15.68 -10.90
C GLN A 348 13.40 -14.54 -11.76
N ILE A 349 12.68 -13.60 -11.16
CA ILE A 349 12.15 -12.41 -11.81
C ILE A 349 12.82 -11.20 -11.16
N GLU A 350 13.62 -10.51 -11.94
CA GLU A 350 14.32 -9.31 -11.51
C GLU A 350 13.51 -8.06 -11.84
N GLU A 351 13.78 -6.97 -11.10
CA GLU A 351 13.23 -5.66 -11.42
C GLU A 351 13.72 -5.24 -12.81
N PRO A 352 12.84 -4.81 -13.74
CA PRO A 352 13.26 -4.36 -15.04
C PRO A 352 14.11 -3.10 -14.94
N THR A 353 15.05 -2.95 -15.85
CA THR A 353 15.83 -1.71 -15.96
C THR A 353 14.90 -0.53 -16.30
N PRO A 354 15.27 0.72 -15.96
CA PRO A 354 14.44 1.88 -16.32
C PRO A 354 14.10 1.95 -17.80
N LYS A 355 15.02 1.54 -18.68
CA LYS A 355 14.76 1.47 -20.13
C LYS A 355 13.66 0.45 -20.46
N GLN A 356 13.77 -0.76 -19.94
CA GLN A 356 12.73 -1.79 -20.14
C GLN A 356 11.38 -1.37 -19.54
N ALA A 357 11.39 -0.65 -18.41
CA ALA A 357 10.15 -0.13 -17.82
C ALA A 357 9.48 0.90 -18.73
N VAL A 358 10.24 1.75 -19.43
CA VAL A 358 9.70 2.66 -20.46
C VAL A 358 9.10 1.86 -21.60
N ASP A 359 9.81 0.84 -22.11
CA ASP A 359 9.30 -0.01 -23.20
C ASP A 359 7.99 -0.73 -22.81
N ILE A 360 7.88 -1.18 -21.54
CA ILE A 360 6.65 -1.78 -20.99
C ILE A 360 5.53 -0.74 -20.95
N LEU A 361 5.79 0.47 -20.46
CA LEU A 361 4.78 1.53 -20.39
C LEU A 361 4.33 1.98 -21.78
N GLU A 362 5.25 2.12 -22.73
CA GLU A 362 4.93 2.45 -24.15
C GLU A 362 4.02 1.38 -24.75
N GLY A 363 4.25 0.11 -24.43
CA GLY A 363 3.39 -1.00 -24.87
C GLY A 363 2.00 -1.00 -24.23
N LEU A 364 1.88 -0.58 -22.98
CA LEU A 364 0.61 -0.50 -22.26
C LEU A 364 -0.17 0.79 -22.55
N ALA A 365 0.50 1.86 -22.99
CA ALA A 365 -0.07 3.19 -23.20
C ALA A 365 -1.38 3.20 -24.00
N PRO A 366 -1.54 2.46 -25.13
CA PRO A 366 -2.79 2.48 -25.91
C PRO A 366 -4.02 1.98 -25.13
N ARG A 367 -3.82 1.13 -24.11
CA ARG A 367 -4.93 0.65 -23.25
C ARG A 367 -5.32 1.68 -22.21
N TYR A 368 -4.33 2.32 -21.57
CA TYR A 368 -4.57 3.41 -20.63
C TYR A 368 -5.19 4.63 -21.31
N GLU A 369 -4.73 5.00 -22.51
CA GLU A 369 -5.33 6.05 -23.33
C GLU A 369 -6.81 5.78 -23.62
N ARG A 370 -7.14 4.54 -24.01
CA ARG A 370 -8.53 4.15 -24.29
C ARG A 370 -9.39 4.16 -23.04
N TYR A 371 -8.84 3.74 -21.89
CA TYR A 371 -9.58 3.68 -20.63
C TYR A 371 -9.84 5.06 -20.04
N HIS A 372 -8.81 5.91 -19.99
CA HIS A 372 -8.91 7.23 -19.38
C HIS A 372 -9.37 8.33 -20.35
N GLY A 373 -9.28 8.11 -21.66
CA GLY A 373 -9.52 9.15 -22.65
C GLY A 373 -8.47 10.28 -22.60
N VAL A 374 -7.23 9.97 -22.20
CA VAL A 374 -6.11 10.89 -22.02
C VAL A 374 -4.97 10.43 -22.90
N ARG A 375 -4.37 11.31 -23.68
CA ARG A 375 -3.21 10.99 -24.51
C ARG A 375 -1.93 10.93 -23.68
N LEU A 376 -1.10 9.90 -23.91
CA LEU A 376 0.11 9.56 -23.18
C LEU A 376 1.36 9.76 -24.07
N PRO A 377 1.99 10.94 -24.08
CA PRO A 377 3.24 11.13 -24.80
C PRO A 377 4.39 10.31 -24.21
N ASN A 378 5.28 9.78 -25.06
CA ASN A 378 6.44 9.00 -24.62
C ASN A 378 7.35 9.75 -23.63
N GLU A 379 7.40 11.07 -23.74
CA GLU A 379 8.15 11.91 -22.79
C GLU A 379 7.56 11.82 -21.37
N ALA A 380 6.23 11.79 -21.25
CA ALA A 380 5.56 11.64 -19.96
C ALA A 380 5.80 10.24 -19.36
N LEU A 381 5.81 9.19 -20.18
CA LEU A 381 6.10 7.83 -19.73
C LEU A 381 7.55 7.69 -19.21
N ARG A 382 8.51 8.27 -19.91
CA ARG A 382 9.91 8.32 -19.46
C ARG A 382 10.04 9.08 -18.14
N GLU A 383 9.40 10.23 -18.03
CA GLU A 383 9.37 11.02 -16.81
C GLU A 383 8.76 10.22 -15.64
N ALA A 384 7.66 9.49 -15.87
CA ALA A 384 7.04 8.66 -14.84
C ALA A 384 8.02 7.59 -14.32
N VAL A 385 8.77 6.94 -15.21
CA VAL A 385 9.80 5.97 -14.82
C VAL A 385 10.93 6.65 -14.04
N GLU A 386 11.50 7.75 -14.56
CA GLU A 386 12.60 8.46 -13.91
C GLU A 386 12.21 8.98 -12.52
N LEU A 387 11.04 9.59 -12.39
CA LEU A 387 10.54 10.10 -11.13
C LEU A 387 10.19 8.97 -10.15
N SER A 388 9.63 7.85 -10.64
CA SER A 388 9.35 6.69 -9.79
C SER A 388 10.62 6.06 -9.22
N VAL A 389 11.65 5.92 -10.03
CA VAL A 389 12.96 5.41 -9.59
C VAL A 389 13.58 6.34 -8.55
N ARG A 390 13.48 7.65 -8.79
CA ARG A 390 14.09 8.66 -7.95
C ARG A 390 13.35 8.88 -6.63
N TYR A 391 12.02 8.91 -6.64
CA TYR A 391 11.21 9.33 -5.50
C TYR A 391 10.43 8.20 -4.81
N LEU A 392 10.36 7.00 -5.38
CA LEU A 392 9.65 5.85 -4.82
C LEU A 392 10.57 4.61 -4.69
N PRO A 393 11.63 4.68 -3.85
CA PRO A 393 12.62 3.59 -3.74
C PRO A 393 12.06 2.33 -3.07
N GLY A 394 10.96 2.43 -2.29
CA GLY A 394 10.34 1.32 -1.56
C GLY A 394 9.49 0.38 -2.42
N ARG A 395 9.34 0.65 -3.72
CA ARG A 395 8.55 -0.15 -4.67
C ARG A 395 9.40 -0.50 -5.88
N CYS A 396 9.05 -1.59 -6.58
CA CYS A 396 9.76 -2.03 -7.77
C CYS A 396 9.10 -1.56 -9.06
N LEU A 397 9.91 -1.40 -10.11
CA LEU A 397 9.44 -1.28 -11.47
C LEU A 397 8.88 -2.65 -11.96
N PRO A 398 7.91 -2.68 -12.89
CA PRO A 398 7.25 -1.54 -13.53
C PRO A 398 6.07 -0.98 -12.73
N ASP A 399 5.61 -1.67 -11.70
CA ASP A 399 4.38 -1.41 -10.94
C ASP A 399 4.30 0.04 -10.44
N LYS A 400 5.36 0.54 -9.77
CA LYS A 400 5.40 1.94 -9.28
C LYS A 400 5.25 3.00 -10.37
N ALA A 401 5.71 2.71 -11.59
CA ALA A 401 5.60 3.64 -12.71
C ALA A 401 4.24 3.54 -13.39
N ILE A 402 3.66 2.34 -13.46
CA ILE A 402 2.30 2.09 -13.93
C ILE A 402 1.30 2.82 -13.04
N ASP A 403 1.40 2.64 -11.71
CA ASP A 403 0.53 3.31 -10.73
C ASP A 403 0.57 4.84 -10.89
N LEU A 404 1.78 5.43 -11.07
CA LEU A 404 1.91 6.86 -11.28
C LEU A 404 1.20 7.35 -12.56
N VAL A 405 1.32 6.59 -13.63
CA VAL A 405 0.64 6.93 -14.91
C VAL A 405 -0.86 6.81 -14.75
N ASP A 406 -1.34 5.74 -14.12
CA ASP A 406 -2.77 5.50 -13.90
C ASP A 406 -3.41 6.62 -13.05
N GLU A 407 -2.80 6.94 -11.90
CA GLU A 407 -3.27 8.00 -11.01
C GLU A 407 -3.20 9.39 -11.67
N ALA A 408 -2.14 9.67 -12.42
CA ALA A 408 -2.00 10.94 -13.14
C ALA A 408 -3.03 11.07 -14.26
N CYS A 409 -3.31 10.01 -15.01
CA CYS A 409 -4.37 9.98 -16.02
C CYS A 409 -5.75 10.20 -15.42
N ALA A 410 -6.05 9.56 -14.29
CA ALA A 410 -7.32 9.75 -13.58
C ALA A 410 -7.49 11.22 -13.13
N ALA A 411 -6.42 11.83 -12.59
CA ALA A 411 -6.43 13.23 -12.17
C ALA A 411 -6.65 14.20 -13.36
N VAL A 412 -5.96 13.93 -14.49
CA VAL A 412 -6.12 14.72 -15.73
C VAL A 412 -7.53 14.61 -16.27
N ARG A 413 -8.09 13.40 -16.34
CA ARG A 413 -9.46 13.15 -16.79
C ARG A 413 -10.48 13.95 -15.97
N ILE A 414 -10.42 13.85 -14.63
CA ILE A 414 -11.35 14.57 -13.73
C ILE A 414 -11.26 16.09 -13.94
N ARG A 415 -10.03 16.61 -14.13
CA ARG A 415 -9.83 18.04 -14.40
C ARG A 415 -10.39 18.45 -15.76
N ALA A 416 -10.11 17.65 -16.81
CA ALA A 416 -10.58 17.90 -18.16
C ALA A 416 -12.11 17.88 -18.26
N GLU A 417 -12.78 16.93 -17.59
CA GLU A 417 -14.23 16.88 -17.50
C GLU A 417 -14.82 18.14 -16.86
N ARG A 418 -14.18 18.67 -15.80
CA ARG A 418 -14.60 19.93 -15.15
C ARG A 418 -14.36 21.17 -16.01
N ALA A 419 -13.30 21.17 -16.81
CA ALA A 419 -12.93 22.28 -17.68
C ALA A 419 -13.59 22.22 -19.08
N GLY A 420 -14.26 21.10 -19.44
CA GLY A 420 -14.81 20.87 -20.77
C GLY A 420 -13.74 20.70 -21.85
N GLU A 421 -12.54 20.27 -21.47
CA GLU A 421 -11.40 20.06 -22.37
C GLU A 421 -11.60 18.79 -23.20
N LYS A 422 -11.46 18.91 -24.52
CA LYS A 422 -11.48 17.79 -25.46
C LYS A 422 -10.04 17.33 -25.70
N ASP A 423 -9.79 16.02 -25.67
CA ASP A 423 -8.47 15.42 -25.89
C ASP A 423 -7.38 15.85 -24.88
N PRO A 424 -7.57 15.58 -23.57
CA PRO A 424 -6.57 15.92 -22.56
C PRO A 424 -5.28 15.12 -22.77
N VAL A 425 -4.14 15.76 -22.45
CA VAL A 425 -2.80 15.19 -22.62
C VAL A 425 -2.13 15.14 -21.26
N LEU A 426 -1.54 13.98 -20.93
CA LEU A 426 -0.75 13.84 -19.72
C LEU A 426 0.54 14.66 -19.83
N SER A 427 0.75 15.58 -18.89
CA SER A 427 1.94 16.41 -18.84
C SER A 427 2.86 16.02 -17.69
N ARG A 428 4.13 16.41 -17.79
CA ARG A 428 5.14 16.27 -16.73
C ARG A 428 4.69 16.86 -15.38
N LYS A 429 3.91 17.94 -15.40
CA LYS A 429 3.44 18.61 -14.17
C LYS A 429 2.45 17.74 -13.39
N GLU A 430 1.57 17.01 -14.08
CA GLU A 430 0.64 16.08 -13.43
C GLU A 430 1.37 14.91 -12.78
N ILE A 431 2.34 14.32 -13.48
CA ILE A 431 3.16 13.23 -12.92
C ILE A 431 3.93 13.73 -11.69
N ALA A 432 4.56 14.92 -11.79
CA ALA A 432 5.25 15.52 -10.65
C ALA A 432 4.33 15.77 -9.45
N ARG A 433 3.06 16.13 -9.70
CA ARG A 433 2.05 16.31 -8.63
C ARG A 433 1.72 14.99 -7.94
N VAL A 434 1.51 13.91 -8.69
CA VAL A 434 1.23 12.59 -8.13
C VAL A 434 2.43 12.07 -7.35
N VAL A 435 3.64 12.21 -7.90
CA VAL A 435 4.89 11.87 -7.18
C VAL A 435 5.02 12.66 -5.89
N ALA A 436 4.67 13.95 -5.89
CA ALA A 436 4.69 14.80 -4.70
C ALA A 436 3.74 14.30 -3.62
N GLN A 437 2.54 13.86 -3.99
CA GLN A 437 1.57 13.27 -3.06
C GLN A 437 2.08 11.94 -2.48
N ALA A 438 2.67 11.09 -3.31
CA ALA A 438 3.16 9.78 -2.89
C ALA A 438 4.46 9.85 -2.06
N SER A 439 5.37 10.79 -2.37
CA SER A 439 6.68 10.93 -1.72
C SER A 439 6.72 11.93 -0.57
N GLY A 440 5.74 12.85 -0.51
CA GLY A 440 5.73 14.00 0.42
C GLY A 440 6.69 15.13 0.03
N VAL A 441 7.34 15.07 -1.13
CA VAL A 441 8.21 16.13 -1.66
C VAL A 441 7.35 17.14 -2.45
N PRO A 442 7.46 18.45 -2.22
CA PRO A 442 6.66 19.45 -2.95
C PRO A 442 6.80 19.33 -4.46
N ALA A 443 5.68 19.50 -5.21
CA ALA A 443 5.63 19.31 -6.66
C ALA A 443 6.60 20.23 -7.44
N GLU A 444 6.79 21.45 -6.97
CA GLU A 444 7.74 22.41 -7.53
C GLU A 444 9.18 21.88 -7.45
N ARG A 445 9.49 21.12 -6.39
CA ARG A 445 10.80 20.49 -6.17
C ARG A 445 11.01 19.24 -7.02
N VAL A 446 9.95 18.46 -7.25
CA VAL A 446 10.01 17.29 -8.12
C VAL A 446 10.35 17.68 -9.56
N GLY A 447 9.83 18.82 -10.03
CA GLY A 447 10.08 19.34 -11.39
C GLY A 447 11.36 20.17 -11.56
N GLU A 448 12.02 20.62 -10.48
CA GLU A 448 13.23 21.48 -10.53
C GLU A 448 14.46 20.66 -10.92
N LYS A 449 15.23 21.16 -11.90
CA LYS A 449 16.48 20.50 -12.29
C LYS A 449 17.48 20.52 -11.11
N GLU A 450 18.04 19.36 -10.79
CA GLU A 450 18.95 19.21 -9.64
C GLU A 450 20.14 20.16 -9.69
N ARG A 451 20.62 20.48 -10.90
CA ARG A 451 21.71 21.46 -11.10
C ARG A 451 21.34 22.86 -10.59
N GLU A 452 20.10 23.31 -10.83
CA GLU A 452 19.63 24.63 -10.37
C GLU A 452 19.52 24.66 -8.84
N ARG A 453 19.09 23.58 -8.23
CA ARG A 453 19.02 23.43 -6.77
C ARG A 453 20.39 23.48 -6.14
N LEU A 454 21.36 22.73 -6.70
CA LEU A 454 22.75 22.72 -6.22
C LEU A 454 23.41 24.10 -6.37
N ALA A 455 23.09 24.86 -7.43
CA ALA A 455 23.64 26.19 -7.64
C ALA A 455 23.15 27.20 -6.60
N ARG A 456 21.87 27.11 -6.18
CA ARG A 456 21.26 28.06 -5.25
C ARG A 456 21.31 27.62 -3.79
N LEU A 457 21.81 26.39 -3.49
CA LEU A 457 21.76 25.82 -2.15
C LEU A 457 22.51 26.69 -1.14
N GLU A 458 23.74 27.09 -1.48
CA GLU A 458 24.60 27.88 -0.60
C GLU A 458 24.01 29.25 -0.27
N GLU A 459 23.42 29.93 -1.28
CA GLU A 459 22.76 31.21 -1.12
C GLU A 459 21.53 31.08 -0.18
N ARG A 460 20.69 30.07 -0.39
CA ARG A 460 19.52 29.82 0.44
C ARG A 460 19.89 29.50 1.89
N LEU A 461 20.92 28.69 2.10
CA LEU A 461 21.39 28.34 3.45
C LEU A 461 21.98 29.58 4.16
N ASN A 462 22.73 30.43 3.47
CA ASN A 462 23.28 31.67 4.03
C ASN A 462 22.18 32.69 4.40
N ALA A 463 21.06 32.72 3.69
CA ALA A 463 19.92 33.56 4.04
C ALA A 463 19.23 33.09 5.33
N GLU A 464 19.26 31.77 5.63
CA GLU A 464 18.65 31.20 6.81
C GLU A 464 19.56 31.18 8.03
N VAL A 465 20.87 30.89 7.84
CA VAL A 465 21.84 30.65 8.92
C VAL A 465 22.89 31.76 8.93
N VAL A 466 22.78 32.66 9.89
CA VAL A 466 23.65 33.82 10.05
C VAL A 466 24.96 33.45 10.73
N GLY A 467 26.08 34.01 10.26
CA GLY A 467 27.39 33.91 10.91
C GLY A 467 28.12 32.58 10.72
N GLN A 468 27.66 31.69 9.82
CA GLN A 468 28.25 30.36 9.60
C GLN A 468 28.60 30.08 8.13
N SER A 469 29.00 31.09 7.36
CA SER A 469 29.23 30.97 5.91
C SER A 469 30.20 29.85 5.52
N ARG A 470 31.25 29.59 6.34
CA ARG A 470 32.21 28.47 6.09
C ARG A 470 31.52 27.11 6.28
N ALA A 471 30.69 26.94 7.31
CA ALA A 471 29.95 25.72 7.54
C ALA A 471 28.94 25.47 6.42
N VAL A 472 28.24 26.51 5.97
CA VAL A 472 27.31 26.47 4.85
C VAL A 472 28.02 26.07 3.54
N ALA A 473 29.14 26.68 3.24
CA ALA A 473 29.93 26.36 2.04
C ALA A 473 30.42 24.90 2.05
N ALA A 474 30.88 24.40 3.22
CA ALA A 474 31.31 23.01 3.40
C ALA A 474 30.15 22.01 3.17
N VAL A 475 28.95 22.28 3.77
CA VAL A 475 27.75 21.47 3.56
C VAL A 475 27.33 21.46 2.09
N ALA A 476 27.24 22.63 1.46
CA ALA A 476 26.88 22.74 0.04
C ALA A 476 27.90 22.05 -0.87
N GLY A 477 29.18 22.15 -0.54
CA GLY A 477 30.28 21.46 -1.24
C GLY A 477 30.19 19.94 -1.13
N ALA A 478 29.91 19.38 0.05
CA ALA A 478 29.74 17.95 0.27
C ALA A 478 28.56 17.41 -0.55
N ILE A 479 27.39 18.08 -0.50
CA ILE A 479 26.21 17.70 -1.28
C ILE A 479 26.47 17.79 -2.79
N ARG A 480 27.15 18.84 -3.25
CA ARG A 480 27.56 18.98 -4.65
C ARG A 480 28.42 17.79 -5.11
N ARG A 481 29.48 17.42 -4.35
CA ARG A 481 30.35 16.27 -4.68
C ARG A 481 29.57 14.97 -4.80
N SER A 482 28.69 14.69 -3.84
CA SER A 482 27.89 13.46 -3.86
C SER A 482 26.95 13.38 -5.07
N ARG A 483 26.35 14.51 -5.49
CA ARG A 483 25.34 14.53 -6.56
C ARG A 483 25.87 14.73 -7.97
N THR A 484 27.14 14.99 -8.15
CA THR A 484 27.78 15.05 -9.48
C THR A 484 28.09 13.68 -10.10
N GLY A 485 27.74 12.59 -9.44
CA GLY A 485 27.99 11.23 -9.91
C GLY A 485 29.41 10.72 -9.65
N LEU A 486 30.24 11.49 -8.95
CA LEU A 486 31.61 11.12 -8.56
C LEU A 486 31.64 10.40 -7.20
N GLY A 487 30.51 10.35 -6.47
CA GLY A 487 30.40 9.66 -5.19
C GLY A 487 30.28 8.15 -5.32
N GLU A 488 30.64 7.40 -4.27
CA GLU A 488 30.47 5.95 -4.21
C GLU A 488 28.97 5.59 -4.26
N PRO A 489 28.55 4.71 -5.18
CA PRO A 489 27.16 4.27 -5.25
C PRO A 489 26.81 3.48 -3.97
N GLY A 490 25.63 3.74 -3.42
CA GLY A 490 25.13 3.01 -2.25
C GLY A 490 25.24 3.75 -0.92
N ARG A 491 25.86 4.93 -0.85
CA ARG A 491 25.99 5.76 0.35
C ARG A 491 24.87 6.82 0.47
N PRO A 492 24.63 7.38 1.67
CA PRO A 492 23.77 8.56 1.83
C PRO A 492 24.24 9.75 0.96
N ILE A 493 23.34 10.72 0.70
CA ILE A 493 23.66 11.94 -0.08
C ILE A 493 24.84 12.71 0.53
N GLY A 494 24.94 12.69 1.86
CA GLY A 494 26.03 13.32 2.59
C GLY A 494 26.00 12.87 4.04
N ALA A 495 27.17 12.75 4.64
CA ALA A 495 27.37 12.39 6.04
C ALA A 495 28.35 13.37 6.68
N MET A 496 27.86 14.22 7.61
CA MET A 496 28.68 15.29 8.16
C MET A 496 28.60 15.34 9.68
N LEU A 497 29.70 15.70 10.32
CA LEU A 497 29.77 15.93 11.75
C LEU A 497 29.91 17.43 12.04
N PHE A 498 28.96 18.00 12.78
CA PHE A 498 28.96 19.39 13.21
C PHE A 498 29.54 19.52 14.62
N LEU A 499 30.66 20.19 14.75
CA LEU A 499 31.38 20.44 15.99
C LEU A 499 31.22 21.89 16.44
N GLY A 500 31.05 22.14 17.73
CA GLY A 500 31.03 23.50 18.26
C GLY A 500 30.18 23.65 19.51
N PRO A 501 30.20 24.81 20.15
CA PRO A 501 29.43 25.09 21.35
C PRO A 501 27.93 25.00 21.15
N THR A 502 27.17 24.96 22.23
CA THR A 502 25.70 25.03 22.15
C THR A 502 25.25 26.43 21.68
N GLY A 503 24.18 26.50 20.90
CA GLY A 503 23.59 27.77 20.47
C GLY A 503 24.28 28.48 19.29
N VAL A 504 25.25 27.86 18.61
CA VAL A 504 25.94 28.44 17.42
C VAL A 504 25.22 28.22 16.09
N GLY A 505 24.12 27.45 16.10
CA GLY A 505 23.32 27.24 14.88
C GLY A 505 23.43 25.86 14.24
N LYS A 506 24.01 24.83 14.89
CA LYS A 506 24.13 23.46 14.34
C LYS A 506 22.77 22.89 13.92
N THR A 507 21.80 22.85 14.83
CA THR A 507 20.46 22.36 14.57
C THR A 507 19.68 23.28 13.61
N ALA A 508 19.98 24.61 13.64
CA ALA A 508 19.36 25.56 12.71
C ALA A 508 19.79 25.28 11.25
N LEU A 509 21.08 24.96 11.03
CA LEU A 509 21.58 24.58 9.69
C LEU A 509 20.94 23.26 9.22
N ALA A 510 20.72 22.28 10.11
CA ALA A 510 20.01 21.05 9.77
C ALA A 510 18.57 21.31 9.33
N LYS A 511 17.83 22.21 10.02
CA LYS A 511 16.48 22.63 9.65
C LYS A 511 16.46 23.38 8.32
N ALA A 512 17.34 24.36 8.15
CA ALA A 512 17.48 25.11 6.91
C ALA A 512 17.82 24.20 5.73
N LEU A 513 18.66 23.18 5.95
CA LEU A 513 18.99 22.18 4.94
C LEU A 513 17.78 21.32 4.56
N ALA A 514 16.99 20.85 5.53
CA ALA A 514 15.76 20.09 5.27
C ALA A 514 14.78 20.91 4.43
N GLU A 515 14.58 22.17 4.76
CA GLU A 515 13.71 23.06 4.01
C GLU A 515 14.28 23.39 2.62
N SER A 516 15.55 23.77 2.53
CA SER A 516 16.16 24.19 1.26
C SER A 516 16.33 23.02 0.29
N TRP A 517 16.66 21.81 0.78
CA TRP A 517 16.93 20.66 -0.07
C TRP A 517 15.69 19.80 -0.33
N PHE A 518 14.90 19.48 0.70
CA PHE A 518 13.72 18.63 0.59
C PHE A 518 12.39 19.41 0.54
N GLY A 519 12.42 20.73 0.76
CA GLY A 519 11.26 21.61 0.59
C GLY A 519 10.35 21.70 1.82
N SER A 520 10.71 21.10 2.94
CA SER A 520 9.93 21.16 4.17
C SER A 520 10.79 20.95 5.42
N GLU A 521 10.59 21.76 6.44
CA GLU A 521 11.20 21.54 7.76
C GLU A 521 10.80 20.17 8.35
N LYS A 522 9.61 19.66 7.99
CA LYS A 522 9.13 18.33 8.41
C LYS A 522 9.95 17.17 7.84
N ALA A 523 10.82 17.43 6.83
CA ALA A 523 11.77 16.45 6.33
C ALA A 523 12.99 16.26 7.25
N LEU A 524 13.09 17.00 8.36
CA LEU A 524 14.06 16.75 9.41
C LEU A 524 13.56 15.64 10.35
N LEU A 525 14.34 14.55 10.45
CA LEU A 525 14.18 13.49 11.43
C LEU A 525 15.25 13.68 12.50
N GLN A 526 14.86 14.18 13.67
CA GLN A 526 15.79 14.50 14.77
C GLN A 526 15.71 13.42 15.85
N PHE A 527 16.86 12.89 16.23
CA PHE A 527 17.07 11.93 17.32
C PHE A 527 18.00 12.55 18.36
N ASP A 528 17.48 12.80 19.55
CA ASP A 528 18.27 13.27 20.69
C ASP A 528 19.02 12.08 21.30
N MET A 529 20.33 12.08 21.18
CA MET A 529 21.18 10.98 21.62
C MET A 529 21.28 10.87 23.14
N SER A 530 20.82 11.87 23.88
CA SER A 530 20.68 11.77 25.35
C SER A 530 19.63 10.75 25.80
N GLU A 531 18.70 10.36 24.90
CA GLU A 531 17.73 9.29 25.16
C GLU A 531 18.31 7.88 24.92
N TYR A 532 19.50 7.77 24.29
CA TYR A 532 20.12 6.52 23.85
C TYR A 532 21.44 6.24 24.56
N GLN A 533 21.53 6.55 25.84
CA GLN A 533 22.74 6.37 26.66
C GLN A 533 22.98 4.92 27.07
N GLU A 534 21.94 4.11 27.14
CA GLU A 534 22.02 2.72 27.54
C GLU A 534 21.91 1.76 26.35
N GLN A 535 22.55 0.60 26.44
CA GLN A 535 22.60 -0.38 25.35
C GLN A 535 21.19 -0.81 24.89
N HIS A 536 20.26 -1.03 25.81
CA HIS A 536 18.91 -1.43 25.46
C HIS A 536 18.12 -0.32 24.75
N THR A 537 18.45 0.95 24.94
CA THR A 537 17.80 2.06 24.24
C THR A 537 18.27 2.17 22.80
N VAL A 538 19.53 1.80 22.50
CA VAL A 538 20.05 1.73 21.12
C VAL A 538 19.26 0.70 20.30
N ALA A 539 18.85 -0.42 20.92
CA ALA A 539 18.00 -1.41 20.25
C ALA A 539 16.64 -0.82 19.80
N ARG A 540 16.10 0.21 20.44
CA ARG A 540 14.87 0.88 20.01
C ARG A 540 15.00 1.58 18.66
N LEU A 541 16.21 1.96 18.25
CA LEU A 541 16.45 2.57 16.93
C LEU A 541 16.23 1.56 15.78
N LEU A 542 16.64 0.29 16.00
CA LEU A 542 16.55 -0.80 15.02
C LEU A 542 15.37 -1.74 15.24
N GLY A 543 14.71 -1.66 16.40
CA GLY A 543 13.68 -2.57 16.87
C GLY A 543 14.20 -3.61 17.87
N ALA A 544 13.33 -4.04 18.80
CA ALA A 544 13.69 -5.01 19.82
C ALA A 544 13.91 -6.41 19.22
N PRO A 545 14.90 -7.18 19.70
CA PRO A 545 15.10 -8.56 19.27
C PRO A 545 13.89 -9.45 19.60
N PRO A 546 13.72 -10.61 18.91
CA PRO A 546 12.66 -11.56 19.20
C PRO A 546 12.66 -11.98 20.69
N GLY A 547 11.48 -11.90 21.34
CA GLY A 547 11.31 -12.25 22.74
C GLY A 547 11.38 -11.09 23.74
N TYR A 548 11.65 -9.88 23.31
CA TYR A 548 11.58 -8.67 24.14
C TYR A 548 10.29 -7.89 23.92
N LEU A 549 9.80 -7.18 24.95
CA LEU A 549 8.66 -6.28 24.86
C LEU A 549 8.91 -5.21 23.77
N GLY A 550 7.98 -5.04 22.83
CA GLY A 550 8.10 -4.11 21.71
C GLY A 550 8.72 -4.69 20.43
N HIS A 551 8.88 -6.02 20.33
CA HIS A 551 9.34 -6.67 19.09
C HIS A 551 8.45 -6.38 17.87
N ASP A 552 7.13 -6.27 18.07
CA ASP A 552 6.16 -5.95 17.01
C ASP A 552 6.18 -4.47 16.60
N GLU A 553 6.83 -3.61 17.41
CA GLU A 553 7.08 -2.21 17.07
C GLU A 553 8.40 -2.14 16.28
N GLY A 554 8.34 -1.69 15.03
CA GLY A 554 9.53 -1.46 14.21
C GLY A 554 10.50 -0.47 14.87
N GLY A 555 11.78 -0.47 14.46
CA GLY A 555 12.77 0.47 15.00
C GLY A 555 12.41 1.92 14.68
N GLN A 556 12.56 2.82 15.67
CA GLN A 556 12.21 4.23 15.53
C GLN A 556 12.92 4.91 14.35
N LEU A 557 14.22 4.66 14.18
CA LEU A 557 15.01 5.20 13.07
C LEU A 557 14.59 4.57 11.72
N THR A 558 14.51 3.26 11.67
CA THR A 558 14.21 2.52 10.44
C THR A 558 12.78 2.80 9.95
N GLU A 559 11.80 2.89 10.85
CA GLU A 559 10.42 3.25 10.51
C GLU A 559 10.30 4.71 10.05
N ALA A 560 10.99 5.65 10.73
CA ALA A 560 10.96 7.06 10.34
C ALA A 560 11.50 7.27 8.93
N VAL A 561 12.63 6.63 8.59
CA VAL A 561 13.24 6.74 7.26
C VAL A 561 12.42 5.99 6.21
N ARG A 562 11.83 4.83 6.52
CA ARG A 562 10.93 4.15 5.59
C ARG A 562 9.70 4.98 5.23
N ARG A 563 9.17 5.74 6.20
CA ARG A 563 8.04 6.66 5.96
C ARG A 563 8.46 7.92 5.21
N ARG A 564 9.71 8.38 5.41
CA ARG A 564 10.27 9.59 4.78
C ARG A 564 11.67 9.34 4.26
N PRO A 565 11.81 8.65 3.10
CA PRO A 565 13.11 8.29 2.54
C PRO A 565 13.91 9.51 2.05
N TYR A 566 13.24 10.66 1.85
CA TYR A 566 13.85 11.94 1.49
C TYR A 566 13.86 12.86 2.72
N SER A 567 14.90 12.76 3.54
CA SER A 567 14.98 13.46 4.82
C SER A 567 16.41 13.80 5.22
N VAL A 568 16.54 14.77 6.10
CA VAL A 568 17.75 15.00 6.88
C VAL A 568 17.60 14.21 8.17
N VAL A 569 18.51 13.29 8.43
CA VAL A 569 18.56 12.52 9.67
C VAL A 569 19.60 13.17 10.58
N LEU A 570 19.13 13.76 11.67
CA LEU A 570 19.98 14.47 12.64
C LEU A 570 20.11 13.64 13.92
N PHE A 571 21.33 13.25 14.23
CA PHE A 571 21.71 12.69 15.53
C PHE A 571 22.28 13.81 16.39
N ASP A 572 21.47 14.31 17.32
CA ASP A 572 21.85 15.47 18.15
C ASP A 572 22.61 15.00 19.40
N GLU A 573 23.70 15.69 19.75
CA GLU A 573 24.57 15.41 20.90
C GLU A 573 25.11 13.96 20.94
N ILE A 574 25.70 13.51 19.81
CA ILE A 574 26.13 12.13 19.58
C ILE A 574 27.10 11.60 20.66
N GLU A 575 27.88 12.48 21.31
CA GLU A 575 28.78 12.13 22.41
C GLU A 575 28.07 11.59 23.66
N LYS A 576 26.77 11.78 23.78
CA LYS A 576 25.96 11.27 24.91
C LYS A 576 25.46 9.86 24.68
N ALA A 577 25.48 9.37 23.45
CA ALA A 577 24.99 8.05 23.10
C ALA A 577 25.87 6.92 23.61
N HIS A 578 25.28 5.75 23.81
CA HIS A 578 26.04 4.53 24.05
C HIS A 578 27.00 4.23 22.89
N PRO A 579 28.23 3.72 23.15
CA PRO A 579 29.22 3.43 22.08
C PRO A 579 28.73 2.54 20.95
N ASP A 580 27.75 1.66 21.18
CA ASP A 580 27.19 0.77 20.16
C ASP A 580 26.47 1.52 19.02
N ILE A 581 26.06 2.79 19.24
CA ILE A 581 25.50 3.63 18.17
C ILE A 581 26.47 3.79 17.01
N GLN A 582 27.80 3.78 17.27
CA GLN A 582 28.80 3.91 16.24
C GLN A 582 28.77 2.73 15.25
N ASN A 583 28.37 1.53 15.70
CA ASN A 583 28.20 0.37 14.82
C ASN A 583 26.99 0.56 13.88
N VAL A 584 25.89 1.11 14.40
CA VAL A 584 24.68 1.41 13.61
C VAL A 584 25.00 2.48 12.56
N LEU A 585 25.70 3.54 12.97
CA LEU A 585 26.13 4.60 12.07
C LEU A 585 27.08 4.07 10.98
N LEU A 586 28.04 3.22 11.34
CA LEU A 586 28.99 2.64 10.39
C LEU A 586 28.25 1.85 9.30
N GLN A 587 27.35 0.93 9.69
CA GLN A 587 26.55 0.16 8.74
C GLN A 587 25.71 1.07 7.83
N MET A 588 25.06 2.08 8.40
CA MET A 588 24.24 3.03 7.66
C MET A 588 25.06 3.83 6.62
N LEU A 589 26.29 4.24 6.98
CA LEU A 589 27.14 5.04 6.12
C LEU A 589 27.89 4.21 5.06
N GLU A 590 28.13 2.91 5.31
CA GLU A 590 28.77 2.00 4.35
C GLU A 590 27.78 1.43 3.34
N ASP A 591 26.72 0.79 3.86
CA ASP A 591 25.75 0.06 3.03
C ASP A 591 24.61 0.96 2.52
N GLY A 592 24.43 2.15 3.10
CA GLY A 592 23.30 3.02 2.85
C GLY A 592 21.95 2.40 3.21
N GLN A 593 21.97 1.33 4.00
CA GLN A 593 20.78 0.57 4.42
C GLN A 593 20.94 0.06 5.84
N LEU A 594 19.83 0.03 6.57
CA LEU A 594 19.75 -0.65 7.87
C LEU A 594 18.65 -1.70 7.82
N THR A 595 18.90 -2.86 8.42
CA THR A 595 17.88 -3.91 8.56
C THR A 595 17.35 -3.87 9.99
N ASP A 596 16.02 -3.75 10.12
CA ASP A 596 15.36 -3.79 11.41
C ASP A 596 15.29 -5.22 11.99
N SER A 597 14.83 -5.34 13.24
CA SER A 597 14.66 -6.64 13.93
C SER A 597 13.69 -7.58 13.24
N MET A 598 12.78 -7.06 12.40
CA MET A 598 11.82 -7.83 11.61
C MET A 598 12.38 -8.23 10.22
N GLY A 599 13.66 -7.94 9.93
CA GLY A 599 14.29 -8.22 8.65
C GLY A 599 13.92 -7.23 7.53
N ARG A 600 13.22 -6.13 7.83
CA ARG A 600 12.84 -5.12 6.85
C ARG A 600 13.97 -4.11 6.69
N LYS A 601 14.28 -3.75 5.46
CA LYS A 601 15.35 -2.80 5.13
C LYS A 601 14.82 -1.36 5.09
N ALA A 602 15.57 -0.44 5.70
CA ALA A 602 15.40 1.00 5.57
C ALA A 602 16.52 1.56 4.69
N ASP A 603 16.19 2.34 3.68
CA ASP A 603 17.11 2.88 2.68
C ASP A 603 17.49 4.32 3.01
N PHE A 604 18.78 4.57 3.27
CA PHE A 604 19.35 5.87 3.62
C PHE A 604 20.04 6.57 2.43
N ARG A 605 20.08 5.96 1.25
CA ARG A 605 20.78 6.52 0.06
C ARG A 605 20.24 7.86 -0.40
N ASN A 606 18.99 8.17 -0.04
CA ASN A 606 18.34 9.44 -0.33
C ASN A 606 18.27 10.38 0.88
N THR A 607 18.97 10.07 1.97
CA THR A 607 19.03 10.91 3.17
C THR A 607 20.32 11.70 3.25
N ILE A 608 20.31 12.79 4.00
CA ILE A 608 21.51 13.50 4.46
C ILE A 608 21.63 13.21 5.95
N VAL A 609 22.77 12.64 6.36
CA VAL A 609 23.04 12.26 7.74
C VAL A 609 23.88 13.34 8.40
N LEU A 610 23.37 13.91 9.47
CA LEU A 610 24.04 14.93 10.25
C LEU A 610 24.22 14.43 11.69
N LEU A 611 25.42 14.58 12.20
CA LEU A 611 25.79 14.34 13.59
C LEU A 611 26.13 15.68 14.22
N THR A 612 25.60 16.01 15.39
CA THR A 612 26.07 17.18 16.15
C THR A 612 26.81 16.73 17.38
N SER A 613 27.83 17.50 17.75
CA SER A 613 28.59 17.27 18.97
C SER A 613 29.11 18.57 19.58
N ASN A 614 29.24 18.54 20.91
CA ASN A 614 29.90 19.61 21.66
C ASN A 614 31.35 19.27 22.01
N LEU A 615 31.89 18.16 21.49
CA LEU A 615 33.29 17.80 21.64
C LEU A 615 34.19 18.93 21.12
N GLY A 616 35.23 19.25 21.84
CA GLY A 616 36.15 20.34 21.49
C GLY A 616 35.62 21.75 21.70
N ALA A 617 34.38 21.94 22.19
CA ALA A 617 33.77 23.27 22.41
C ALA A 617 34.62 24.15 23.33
N ARG A 618 35.35 23.54 24.31
CA ARG A 618 36.28 24.26 25.22
C ARG A 618 37.41 24.97 24.49
N PHE A 619 37.90 24.47 23.39
CA PHE A 619 38.96 25.12 22.60
C PHE A 619 38.41 26.32 21.84
N LEU A 620 37.16 26.27 21.44
CA LEU A 620 36.49 27.35 20.71
C LEU A 620 35.97 28.48 21.63
N ALA A 621 35.71 28.18 22.90
CA ALA A 621 35.21 29.16 23.89
C ALA A 621 36.28 30.09 24.49
N GLY A 622 37.53 30.06 24.00
CA GLY A 622 38.57 30.99 24.42
C GLY A 622 39.19 30.73 25.81
N GLN A 623 38.82 29.65 26.51
CA GLN A 623 39.33 29.35 27.88
C GLN A 623 40.78 28.83 27.90
N SER A 624 41.44 28.65 26.75
CA SER A 624 42.79 28.10 26.64
C SER A 624 43.74 28.96 25.77
N ALA A 625 43.42 30.25 25.54
CA ALA A 625 44.33 31.11 24.80
C ALA A 625 45.48 31.59 25.69
N PRO A 626 46.79 31.39 25.34
CA PRO A 626 47.87 32.06 26.02
C PRO A 626 47.72 33.58 25.83
N LEU A 627 47.82 34.32 26.92
CA LEU A 627 47.88 35.78 26.94
C LEU A 627 48.91 36.28 25.90
N GLY A 628 48.47 36.89 24.81
CA GLY A 628 49.40 37.57 23.92
C GLY A 628 49.04 37.75 22.45
N PHE A 629 48.01 37.10 21.91
CA PHE A 629 47.62 37.30 20.50
C PHE A 629 46.13 37.68 20.43
N GLY A 630 45.84 38.80 19.72
CA GLY A 630 44.52 39.38 19.59
C GLY A 630 43.44 38.34 19.21
N ALA A 631 42.41 38.28 20.02
CA ALA A 631 41.18 37.52 19.73
C ALA A 631 40.59 38.01 18.41
N GLY A 632 40.62 37.21 17.36
CA GLY A 632 39.91 37.55 16.09
C GLY A 632 40.65 37.20 14.80
N SER A 633 41.88 36.64 14.84
CA SER A 633 42.56 36.25 13.58
C SER A 633 42.03 34.90 13.05
N GLU A 634 41.81 34.82 11.75
CA GLU A 634 41.45 33.59 11.00
C GLU A 634 42.37 32.43 11.39
N ALA A 635 43.69 32.70 11.52
CA ALA A 635 44.68 31.71 11.92
C ALA A 635 44.50 31.16 13.36
N ALA A 636 43.93 31.94 14.27
CA ALA A 636 43.63 31.48 15.63
C ALA A 636 42.42 30.49 15.61
N PHE A 637 41.41 30.80 14.83
CA PHE A 637 40.25 29.89 14.66
C PHE A 637 40.67 28.60 13.97
N GLU A 638 41.57 28.61 12.99
CA GLU A 638 42.06 27.37 12.33
C GLU A 638 42.73 26.45 13.35
N LYS A 639 43.63 26.94 14.20
CA LYS A 639 44.28 26.16 15.26
C LYS A 639 43.28 25.60 16.27
N GLN A 640 42.28 26.41 16.66
CA GLN A 640 41.19 25.96 17.55
C GLN A 640 40.34 24.88 16.90
N SER A 641 40.04 25.04 15.62
CA SER A 641 39.31 24.05 14.82
C SER A 641 40.03 22.74 14.72
N GLU A 642 41.35 22.76 14.43
CA GLU A 642 42.20 21.57 14.39
C GLU A 642 42.20 20.84 15.74
N ALA A 643 42.30 21.57 16.85
CA ALA A 643 42.23 21.00 18.20
C ALA A 643 40.89 20.35 18.49
N ALA A 644 39.80 21.00 18.10
CA ALA A 644 38.42 20.46 18.26
C ALA A 644 38.22 19.20 17.42
N VAL A 645 38.65 19.20 16.18
CA VAL A 645 38.64 18.03 15.29
C VAL A 645 39.49 16.89 15.84
N ALA A 646 40.70 17.19 16.39
CA ALA A 646 41.52 16.18 17.00
C ALA A 646 40.90 15.53 18.24
N GLU A 647 40.15 16.30 19.04
CA GLU A 647 39.40 15.76 20.18
C GLU A 647 38.24 14.88 19.71
N ALA A 648 37.52 15.32 18.73
CA ALA A 648 36.41 14.53 18.14
C ALA A 648 36.96 13.20 17.56
N LYS A 649 38.05 13.23 16.82
CA LYS A 649 38.72 12.03 16.27
C LYS A 649 39.18 11.03 17.33
N LYS A 650 39.41 11.45 18.58
CA LYS A 650 39.74 10.53 19.69
C LYS A 650 38.52 9.80 20.23
N TRP A 651 37.33 10.43 20.15
CA TRP A 651 36.08 9.85 20.63
C TRP A 651 35.45 8.90 19.62
N PHE A 652 35.46 9.24 18.34
CA PHE A 652 34.93 8.42 17.28
C PHE A 652 35.92 7.34 16.83
N ARG A 653 35.41 6.19 16.41
CA ARG A 653 36.21 5.14 15.78
C ARG A 653 36.79 5.65 14.47
N PRO A 654 38.06 5.32 14.14
CA PRO A 654 38.71 5.76 12.90
C PRO A 654 37.92 5.37 11.63
N GLU A 655 37.30 4.19 11.63
CA GLU A 655 36.47 3.70 10.52
C GLU A 655 35.26 4.63 10.28
N LEU A 656 34.60 5.08 11.34
CA LEU A 656 33.44 5.97 11.22
C LEU A 656 33.87 7.35 10.72
N VAL A 657 34.96 7.88 11.24
CA VAL A 657 35.51 9.17 10.77
C VAL A 657 35.90 9.11 9.29
N GLY A 658 36.41 7.98 8.80
CA GLY A 658 36.75 7.76 7.39
C GLY A 658 35.53 7.69 6.48
N ARG A 659 34.33 7.48 7.03
CA ARG A 659 33.05 7.42 6.27
C ARG A 659 32.30 8.74 6.26
N LEU A 660 32.68 9.71 7.11
CA LEU A 660 32.14 11.05 7.07
C LEU A 660 32.74 11.86 5.91
N ASP A 661 31.91 12.59 5.19
CA ASP A 661 32.35 13.44 4.08
C ASP A 661 33.06 14.69 4.57
N GLU A 662 32.62 15.27 5.70
CA GLU A 662 33.19 16.47 6.27
C GLU A 662 33.03 16.52 7.81
N LEU A 663 34.05 17.05 8.49
CA LEU A 663 33.97 17.47 9.90
C LEU A 663 33.94 19.00 9.92
N ILE A 664 32.79 19.57 10.27
CA ILE A 664 32.51 21.01 10.14
C ILE A 664 32.54 21.64 11.51
N VAL A 665 33.44 22.60 11.73
CA VAL A 665 33.53 23.34 12.98
C VAL A 665 32.78 24.65 12.87
N PHE A 666 31.83 24.86 13.78
CA PHE A 666 31.03 26.07 13.89
C PHE A 666 31.76 27.12 14.71
N ARG A 667 31.79 28.33 14.20
CA ARG A 667 32.37 29.49 14.91
C ARG A 667 31.47 29.94 16.05
N PRO A 668 32.02 30.40 17.18
CA PRO A 668 31.26 31.20 18.11
C PRO A 668 30.64 32.41 17.39
N LEU A 669 29.43 32.81 17.80
CA LEU A 669 28.73 33.90 17.15
C LEU A 669 29.33 35.24 17.59
N GLU A 670 29.69 36.07 16.63
CA GLU A 670 30.14 37.43 16.81
C GLU A 670 28.93 38.35 17.09
N GLU A 671 29.17 39.51 17.72
CA GLU A 671 28.15 40.49 18.08
C GLU A 671 27.28 40.92 16.89
N GLN A 672 27.89 41.16 15.72
CA GLN A 672 27.16 41.49 14.49
C GLN A 672 26.22 40.36 14.06
N SER A 673 26.66 39.12 14.18
CA SER A 673 25.83 37.96 13.89
C SER A 673 24.68 37.80 14.87
N LEU A 674 24.92 38.09 16.18
CA LEU A 674 23.88 38.09 17.18
C LEU A 674 22.84 39.18 16.93
N CYS A 675 23.26 40.40 16.54
CA CYS A 675 22.35 41.46 16.13
C CYS A 675 21.46 41.02 14.96
N SER A 676 22.05 40.45 13.91
CA SER A 676 21.28 39.98 12.76
C SER A 676 20.31 38.84 13.11
N ILE A 677 20.69 37.96 14.04
CA ILE A 677 19.79 36.89 14.57
C ILE A 677 18.66 37.49 15.37
N ALA A 678 18.96 38.53 16.20
CA ALA A 678 17.92 39.24 16.97
C ALA A 678 16.87 39.86 16.06
N GLU A 679 17.30 40.59 15.01
CA GLU A 679 16.40 41.17 14.01
C GLU A 679 15.53 40.11 13.31
N LYS A 680 16.11 38.95 12.95
CA LYS A 680 15.36 37.81 12.38
C LYS A 680 14.33 37.26 13.35
N LEU A 681 14.66 37.08 14.64
CA LEU A 681 13.74 36.60 15.67
C LEU A 681 12.61 37.59 15.95
N LEU A 682 12.92 38.88 15.99
CA LEU A 682 11.93 39.95 16.15
C LEU A 682 10.97 39.99 14.96
N GLY A 683 11.48 39.92 13.73
CA GLY A 683 10.64 39.84 12.52
C GLY A 683 9.70 38.64 12.52
N GLN A 684 10.19 37.47 12.96
CA GLN A 684 9.34 36.26 13.12
C GLN A 684 8.24 36.48 14.19
N LEU A 685 8.54 37.18 15.26
CA LEU A 685 7.57 37.54 16.30
C LEU A 685 6.50 38.48 15.74
N GLU A 686 6.91 39.51 15.00
CA GLU A 686 6.01 40.43 14.30
C GLU A 686 5.05 39.72 13.33
N GLU A 687 5.57 38.79 12.52
CA GLU A 687 4.72 37.99 11.66
C GLU A 687 3.72 37.11 12.43
N ARG A 688 4.14 36.54 13.58
CA ARG A 688 3.25 35.75 14.44
C ARG A 688 2.15 36.63 15.04
N ALA A 689 2.51 37.81 15.53
CA ALA A 689 1.57 38.80 16.03
C ALA A 689 0.56 39.23 14.98
N ALA A 690 1.04 39.53 13.75
CA ALA A 690 0.20 39.90 12.61
C ALA A 690 -0.81 38.82 12.23
N ARG A 691 -0.40 37.53 12.22
CA ARG A 691 -1.30 36.39 11.98
C ARG A 691 -2.39 36.25 13.04
N SER A 692 -2.13 36.73 14.27
CA SER A 692 -3.09 36.76 15.36
C SER A 692 -3.92 38.02 15.40
N GLY A 693 -3.75 38.95 14.44
CA GLY A 693 -4.50 40.20 14.31
C GLY A 693 -3.92 41.37 15.10
N TYR A 694 -2.73 41.23 15.66
CA TYR A 694 -2.02 42.28 16.37
C TYR A 694 -0.91 42.88 15.50
N GLN A 695 -0.66 44.19 15.67
CA GLN A 695 0.41 44.87 14.94
C GLN A 695 1.53 45.24 15.92
N LEU A 696 2.61 44.45 15.88
CA LEU A 696 3.83 44.68 16.67
C LEU A 696 4.95 45.05 15.70
N THR A 697 5.74 46.04 16.02
CA THR A 697 6.97 46.47 15.35
C THR A 697 8.08 46.65 16.34
N HIS A 698 9.32 46.78 15.92
CA HIS A 698 10.45 47.08 16.76
C HIS A 698 11.32 48.21 16.20
N THR A 699 12.01 48.93 17.07
CA THR A 699 12.99 49.95 16.64
C THR A 699 14.37 49.32 16.43
N ALA A 700 15.20 49.95 15.58
CA ALA A 700 16.55 49.50 15.26
C ALA A 700 17.49 49.40 16.49
N ARG A 701 17.09 49.91 17.66
CA ARG A 701 17.86 49.82 18.92
C ARG A 701 17.66 48.53 19.67
N VAL A 702 16.56 47.83 19.44
CA VAL A 702 16.18 46.62 20.19
C VAL A 702 17.11 45.44 19.87
N GLY A 703 17.42 45.20 18.59
CA GLY A 703 18.31 44.13 18.18
C GLY A 703 19.70 44.19 18.83
N PRO A 704 20.43 45.33 18.71
CA PRO A 704 21.72 45.49 19.38
C PRO A 704 21.66 45.39 20.92
N ALA A 705 20.60 45.91 21.54
CA ALA A 705 20.44 45.84 22.99
C ALA A 705 20.24 44.38 23.48
N LEU A 706 19.48 43.58 22.73
CA LEU A 706 19.32 42.13 23.00
C LEU A 706 20.64 41.37 22.78
N ALA A 707 21.36 41.67 21.69
CA ALA A 707 22.63 41.05 21.38
C ALA A 707 23.70 41.34 22.46
N ALA A 708 23.76 42.57 22.94
CA ALA A 708 24.71 42.95 23.99
C ALA A 708 24.45 42.21 25.32
N LYS A 709 23.19 41.91 25.64
CA LYS A 709 22.80 41.11 26.83
C LYS A 709 23.03 39.60 26.64
N ALA A 710 23.15 39.11 25.41
CA ALA A 710 23.34 37.71 25.09
C ALA A 710 24.82 37.27 25.02
N HIS A 711 25.75 38.06 25.56
CA HIS A 711 27.16 37.70 25.74
C HIS A 711 27.35 36.56 26.75
N SER A 712 26.91 35.40 26.39
CA SER A 712 26.93 34.16 27.17
C SER A 712 27.49 33.03 26.34
N PRO A 713 28.12 32.01 26.92
CA PRO A 713 28.55 30.80 26.20
C PRO A 713 27.43 30.04 25.50
N TYR A 714 26.17 30.46 25.68
CA TYR A 714 24.98 29.83 25.10
C TYR A 714 24.48 30.46 23.76
N GLY A 715 25.14 31.52 23.29
CA GLY A 715 24.93 32.10 21.94
C GLY A 715 23.46 32.44 21.60
N ALA A 716 23.01 32.02 20.45
CA ALA A 716 21.66 32.31 19.95
C ALA A 716 20.51 31.71 20.79
N ARG A 717 20.77 30.67 21.60
CA ARG A 717 19.74 30.11 22.52
C ARG A 717 19.40 31.09 23.63
N GLU A 718 20.42 31.78 24.18
CA GLU A 718 20.19 32.81 25.18
C GLU A 718 19.55 34.05 24.58
N LEU A 719 19.99 34.43 23.38
CA LEU A 719 19.36 35.54 22.64
C LEU A 719 17.86 35.29 22.43
N ARG A 720 17.47 34.08 22.05
CA ARG A 720 16.04 33.73 21.89
C ARG A 720 15.28 33.87 23.19
N ARG A 721 15.86 33.41 24.32
CA ARG A 721 15.25 33.58 25.63
C ARG A 721 15.09 35.05 26.02
N GLN A 722 16.04 35.90 25.61
CA GLN A 722 15.94 37.34 25.84
C GLN A 722 14.80 37.96 25.03
N VAL A 723 14.65 37.57 23.74
CA VAL A 723 13.52 38.01 22.91
C VAL A 723 12.20 37.59 23.54
N ASP A 724 12.09 36.29 23.93
CA ASP A 724 10.87 35.71 24.50
C ASP A 724 10.48 36.46 25.81
N ARG A 725 11.46 36.75 26.67
CA ARG A 725 11.19 37.43 27.94
C ARG A 725 10.96 38.93 27.80
N ALA A 726 11.79 39.62 27.02
CA ALA A 726 11.79 41.08 26.98
C ALA A 726 10.74 41.64 26.03
N VAL A 727 10.34 40.92 25.00
CA VAL A 727 9.41 41.41 23.99
C VAL A 727 8.13 40.59 23.98
N GLU A 728 8.22 39.27 23.77
CA GLU A 728 7.05 38.41 23.60
C GLU A 728 6.20 38.35 24.89
N GLN A 729 6.82 38.09 26.03
CA GLN A 729 6.10 38.04 27.30
C GLN A 729 5.55 39.42 27.70
N ALA A 730 6.34 40.50 27.54
CA ALA A 730 5.88 41.86 27.81
C ALA A 730 4.67 42.25 26.97
N PHE A 731 4.66 41.86 25.67
CA PHE A 731 3.53 42.11 24.80
C PHE A 731 2.32 41.24 25.14
N ALA A 732 2.52 39.96 25.49
CA ALA A 732 1.47 39.04 25.92
C ALA A 732 0.80 39.53 27.21
N ASP A 733 1.56 40.07 28.17
CA ASP A 733 1.03 40.65 29.40
C ASP A 733 0.14 41.87 29.12
N GLN A 734 0.51 42.71 28.15
CA GLN A 734 -0.31 43.84 27.71
C GLN A 734 -1.61 43.40 27.02
N ILE A 735 -1.56 42.33 26.23
CA ILE A 735 -2.76 41.72 25.66
C ILE A 735 -3.66 41.16 26.76
N ALA A 736 -3.09 40.43 27.71
CA ALA A 736 -3.83 39.79 28.81
C ALA A 736 -4.48 40.84 29.78
N SER A 737 -3.84 42.01 29.99
CA SER A 737 -4.40 43.12 30.77
C SER A 737 -5.51 43.88 30.04
N GLY A 738 -5.77 43.60 28.76
CA GLY A 738 -6.74 44.30 27.94
C GLY A 738 -6.25 45.66 27.43
N SER A 739 -4.98 45.98 27.57
CA SER A 739 -4.37 47.23 27.10
C SER A 739 -4.17 47.22 25.58
N VAL A 740 -4.04 46.07 24.99
CA VAL A 740 -3.86 45.87 23.54
C VAL A 740 -5.16 45.42 22.90
N SER A 741 -5.69 46.19 21.95
CA SER A 741 -6.84 45.83 21.15
C SER A 741 -6.42 45.43 19.70
N LEU A 742 -7.25 44.63 19.03
CA LEU A 742 -7.02 44.26 17.65
C LEU A 742 -6.93 45.49 16.76
N GLY A 743 -5.87 45.57 15.93
CA GLY A 743 -5.63 46.68 15.03
C GLY A 743 -4.84 47.86 15.60
N GLN A 744 -4.52 47.89 16.91
CA GLN A 744 -3.60 48.86 17.48
C GLN A 744 -2.16 48.53 17.14
N HIS A 745 -1.36 49.61 16.89
CA HIS A 745 0.07 49.49 16.61
C HIS A 745 0.87 49.59 17.90
N TRP A 746 1.70 48.59 18.13
CA TRP A 746 2.60 48.56 19.28
C TRP A 746 4.05 48.49 18.83
N THR A 747 4.94 49.16 19.54
CA THR A 747 6.36 49.17 19.22
C THR A 747 7.19 48.74 20.42
N ALA A 748 8.07 47.77 20.16
CA ALA A 748 9.15 47.47 21.11
C ALA A 748 10.29 48.46 20.91
N ASP A 749 10.68 49.18 21.92
CA ASP A 749 11.77 50.16 21.91
C ASP A 749 12.76 49.89 23.07
N CYS A 750 13.95 50.43 22.94
CA CYS A 750 15.01 50.33 23.95
C CYS A 750 15.23 51.72 24.59
N THR A 751 15.06 51.81 25.91
CA THR A 751 15.37 53.04 26.68
C THR A 751 16.89 53.27 26.76
N GLU A 752 17.28 54.50 27.17
CA GLU A 752 18.70 54.85 27.33
C GLU A 752 19.44 53.94 28.31
N ASP A 753 18.75 53.40 29.28
CA ASP A 753 19.29 52.43 30.25
C ASP A 753 19.40 50.98 29.69
N GLY A 754 19.10 50.78 28.44
CA GLY A 754 19.15 49.46 27.79
C GLY A 754 17.98 48.53 28.17
N THR A 755 16.92 49.05 28.79
CA THR A 755 15.70 48.26 29.10
C THR A 755 14.77 48.27 27.89
N ILE A 756 14.22 47.08 27.54
CA ILE A 756 13.27 46.98 26.43
C ILE A 756 11.87 47.20 26.98
N VAL A 757 11.12 48.09 26.34
CA VAL A 757 9.74 48.45 26.70
C VAL A 757 8.86 48.27 25.49
N VAL A 758 7.70 47.65 25.66
CA VAL A 758 6.67 47.49 24.62
C VAL A 758 5.56 48.51 24.92
N GLN A 759 5.35 49.45 24.02
CA GLN A 759 4.41 50.55 24.19
C GLN A 759 3.57 50.81 22.95
N GLU A 760 2.40 51.42 23.13
CA GLU A 760 1.54 51.80 22.02
C GLU A 760 2.25 52.85 21.15
N THR A 761 2.26 52.67 19.85
CA THR A 761 2.81 53.61 18.89
C THR A 761 1.92 54.83 18.86
N GLN A 762 2.37 55.95 19.47
CA GLN A 762 1.67 57.20 19.26
C GLN A 762 1.72 57.61 17.80
N THR A 763 0.60 57.49 17.11
CA THR A 763 0.44 58.10 15.78
C THR A 763 0.64 59.62 15.98
N ALA A 764 1.81 60.14 15.59
CA ALA A 764 2.00 61.56 15.51
C ALA A 764 0.89 62.10 14.62
N GLY A 765 -0.05 62.81 15.21
CA GLY A 765 -1.17 63.43 14.50
C GLY A 765 -0.59 64.34 13.43
N VAL A 766 -0.84 63.97 12.16
CA VAL A 766 -0.70 64.93 11.07
C VAL A 766 -1.83 65.94 11.23
N GLY A 767 -1.47 67.06 11.84
CA GLY A 767 -2.31 68.26 11.90
C GLY A 767 -2.43 68.97 10.55
#